data_b2f7806b4f5d0c4666c476823450bf00
#
_entry.id   b2f7806b4f5d0c4666c476823450bf00
#
_cell.length_a   1.000
_cell.length_b   1.000
_cell.length_c   1.000
_cell.angle_alpha   90.00
_cell.angle_beta   90.00
_cell.angle_gamma   90.00
#
_symmetry.space_group_name_H-M   'P 1'
#
loop_
_entity.id
_entity.type
_entity.pdbx_description
1 polymer ?
#
loop_
_entity_poly.entity_id
_entity_poly.type
_entity_poly.pdbx_seq_one_letter_code
_entity_poly.pdbx_strand_id
1 'polypeptide(L)'
;MFNPANETHFSLVIDGLEHDLQVLEFRGKEAISTPYRFDLELVSEKPDLDLESLLHRPAFLAFTPDGLGVHGLIHRVAQGESGKRLTRYRLSLVPQLAYLAHCTDQRIFQHLTVPQIVAIVLQEHGILGNAYRFQLGPTVYPQRDYCVQYDETDLHFIQRLCEEEGIHYHFEHSPEGHVLVFGDDQTAFPKLGQPTAYIQDSGLVADEPVIKRFGLRVEARTSRVTRRDYDFEQPHVQMEAAYKPTREADAHPEPDLEDYDYPGRFTDRTRGKHLAKRALERHRTDYQLAEGDSDQPKLVSGHFLEISDHPHRDWNDLWLLTAVHHHGKQPQVLEESITSSAPHALPPLPFMGEGWGEGTDSSPNTDPNFTQGYRNHFTATPWDIHFRPALKHPKPQILGSQTAVVTGPPGEEIHCDPYGRVKVQFHWDRDGELNEHTSCWLRVSSSWAGDRYGGVAIPRIGMEVLVTFLEADPDQPLITGCLYHKENQVPYDLPANKTRTVFKTLSTPGGGGYNELRIEDKKGQEQIFIHAQKDWDENIENDQTIRVGHERHDTVEANSYSEFRAEEHLTVFADRKAEVKPDDHLTLGQSQHIKVGIAQLTKVGQEIHLKAGQKLVIEAGMELTLQAAGSFIKLDPSGITVSGPLAKL
;
A
#
# COMPACT_ATOMS: atom_id res chain seq x y z
N MET A 1 30.91 28.95 -53.81
CA MET A 1 29.49 28.54 -54.02
C MET A 1 29.30 27.30 -53.16
N PHE A 2 28.64 27.45 -52.05
CA PHE A 2 28.27 26.31 -51.20
C PHE A 2 27.36 25.42 -52.02
N ASN A 3 27.65 24.13 -52.08
CA ASN A 3 26.76 23.14 -52.66
C ASN A 3 26.19 22.28 -51.50
N PRO A 4 25.02 22.64 -50.97
CA PRO A 4 24.45 21.98 -49.80
C PRO A 4 24.18 20.47 -49.98
N ALA A 5 24.21 20.00 -51.23
CA ALA A 5 23.96 18.61 -51.57
C ALA A 5 25.09 17.65 -51.17
N ASN A 6 26.28 18.15 -50.84
CA ASN A 6 27.46 17.33 -50.55
C ASN A 6 27.96 17.43 -49.09
N GLU A 7 27.27 18.16 -48.23
CA GLU A 7 27.64 18.24 -46.81
C GLU A 7 26.84 17.26 -45.98
N THR A 8 27.53 16.59 -45.05
CA THR A 8 26.90 15.74 -44.07
C THR A 8 26.23 16.63 -43.01
N HIS A 9 24.90 16.61 -42.93
CA HIS A 9 24.14 17.43 -41.99
C HIS A 9 23.97 16.75 -40.65
N PHE A 10 23.91 15.40 -40.63
CA PHE A 10 23.73 14.60 -39.41
C PHE A 10 25.05 13.98 -38.99
N SER A 11 25.39 14.16 -37.73
CA SER A 11 26.61 13.57 -37.17
C SER A 11 26.32 12.91 -35.83
N LEU A 12 27.08 11.87 -35.51
CA LEU A 12 27.06 11.20 -34.24
C LEU A 12 28.41 11.41 -33.55
N VAL A 13 28.41 11.84 -32.32
CA VAL A 13 29.59 11.91 -31.45
C VAL A 13 29.38 10.94 -30.30
N ILE A 14 30.36 10.06 -30.06
CA ILE A 14 30.32 9.08 -28.95
C ILE A 14 31.43 9.48 -27.97
N ASP A 15 31.07 9.68 -26.71
CA ASP A 15 32.02 10.13 -25.71
C ASP A 15 33.17 9.12 -25.47
N GLY A 16 34.41 9.64 -25.47
CA GLY A 16 35.61 8.84 -25.24
C GLY A 16 35.92 7.82 -26.34
N LEU A 17 35.36 7.94 -27.54
CA LEU A 17 35.63 7.04 -28.66
C LEU A 17 35.85 7.82 -29.99
N GLU A 18 36.99 7.62 -30.61
CA GLU A 18 37.20 8.02 -32.00
C GLU A 18 36.65 6.97 -32.95
N HIS A 19 35.70 7.32 -33.79
CA HIS A 19 35.06 6.40 -34.73
C HIS A 19 34.84 7.07 -36.11
N ASP A 20 34.59 6.20 -37.11
CA ASP A 20 34.26 6.60 -38.48
C ASP A 20 32.78 6.35 -38.82
N LEU A 21 31.94 6.12 -37.80
CA LEU A 21 30.50 5.91 -37.98
C LEU A 21 29.83 7.15 -38.54
N GLN A 22 29.20 7.02 -39.70
CA GLN A 22 28.43 8.07 -40.35
C GLN A 22 26.96 7.76 -40.32
N VAL A 23 26.11 8.75 -40.04
CA VAL A 23 24.65 8.59 -39.95
C VAL A 23 24.09 8.47 -41.37
N LEU A 24 23.42 7.35 -41.66
CA LEU A 24 22.70 7.13 -42.91
C LEU A 24 21.24 7.56 -42.82
N GLU A 25 20.58 7.07 -41.78
CA GLU A 25 19.17 7.35 -41.48
C GLU A 25 18.99 7.33 -39.96
N PHE A 26 18.09 8.15 -39.47
CA PHE A 26 17.60 8.01 -38.08
C PHE A 26 16.10 8.25 -38.02
N ARG A 27 15.46 7.59 -37.02
CA ARG A 27 14.09 7.82 -36.62
C ARG A 27 14.05 8.03 -35.12
N GLY A 28 13.43 9.13 -34.69
CA GLY A 28 13.31 9.50 -33.31
C GLY A 28 11.86 9.62 -32.89
N LYS A 29 11.56 9.24 -31.67
CA LYS A 29 10.27 9.49 -31.02
C LYS A 29 10.52 10.07 -29.65
N GLU A 30 9.94 11.21 -29.38
CA GLU A 30 9.92 11.84 -28.07
C GLU A 30 8.52 12.36 -27.75
N ALA A 31 8.13 12.29 -26.48
CA ALA A 31 6.86 12.81 -26.00
C ALA A 31 6.97 13.19 -24.52
N ILE A 32 6.13 14.12 -24.09
CA ILE A 32 6.03 14.48 -22.67
C ILE A 32 5.66 13.23 -21.85
N SER A 33 6.30 13.04 -20.72
CA SER A 33 6.14 11.91 -19.80
C SER A 33 6.41 10.53 -20.44
N THR A 34 7.32 10.50 -21.42
CA THR A 34 7.76 9.27 -22.07
C THR A 34 9.27 9.36 -22.33
N PRO A 35 10.07 8.35 -21.99
CA PRO A 35 11.47 8.33 -22.39
C PRO A 35 11.60 8.35 -23.92
N TYR A 36 12.44 9.23 -24.45
CA TYR A 36 12.68 9.30 -25.89
C TYR A 36 13.49 8.09 -26.36
N ARG A 37 13.38 7.81 -27.68
CA ARG A 37 14.19 6.82 -28.36
C ARG A 37 14.51 7.27 -29.78
N PHE A 38 15.79 7.18 -30.13
CA PHE A 38 16.29 7.41 -31.48
C PHE A 38 16.99 6.16 -31.99
N ASP A 39 16.49 5.60 -33.08
CA ASP A 39 17.07 4.46 -33.79
C ASP A 39 17.84 4.98 -35.01
N LEU A 40 19.13 4.67 -35.06
CA LEU A 40 20.06 5.13 -36.09
C LEU A 40 20.52 3.97 -36.97
N GLU A 41 20.53 4.19 -38.28
CA GLU A 41 21.31 3.39 -39.23
C GLU A 41 22.60 4.14 -39.52
N LEU A 42 23.71 3.45 -39.34
CA LEU A 42 25.07 4.00 -39.48
C LEU A 42 25.85 3.18 -40.49
N VAL A 43 26.87 3.78 -41.10
CA VAL A 43 27.84 3.09 -41.92
C VAL A 43 29.25 3.39 -41.45
N SER A 44 30.14 2.40 -41.55
CA SER A 44 31.55 2.50 -41.21
C SER A 44 32.40 1.72 -42.20
N GLU A 45 33.65 2.14 -42.44
CA GLU A 45 34.63 1.37 -43.22
C GLU A 45 35.19 0.18 -42.41
N LYS A 46 35.00 0.17 -41.09
CA LYS A 46 35.45 -0.90 -40.19
C LYS A 46 34.37 -1.99 -40.07
N PRO A 47 34.68 -3.23 -40.48
CA PRO A 47 33.72 -4.33 -40.37
C PRO A 47 33.71 -5.04 -39.00
N ASP A 48 34.58 -4.66 -38.10
CA ASP A 48 34.93 -5.38 -36.86
C ASP A 48 34.86 -4.46 -35.61
N LEU A 49 33.93 -3.52 -35.58
CA LEU A 49 33.75 -2.66 -34.39
C LEU A 49 33.34 -3.52 -33.18
N ASP A 50 33.99 -3.29 -32.06
CA ASP A 50 33.63 -3.91 -30.80
C ASP A 50 32.29 -3.35 -30.30
N LEU A 51 31.22 -4.12 -30.49
CA LEU A 51 29.84 -3.71 -30.18
C LEU A 51 29.63 -3.52 -28.67
N GLU A 52 30.27 -4.35 -27.82
CA GLU A 52 30.13 -4.25 -26.36
C GLU A 52 30.76 -2.95 -25.83
N SER A 53 31.86 -2.52 -26.43
CA SER A 53 32.50 -1.28 -26.05
C SER A 53 31.68 -0.01 -26.33
N LEU A 54 30.66 -0.11 -27.18
CA LEU A 54 29.76 0.97 -27.53
C LEU A 54 28.57 1.08 -26.56
N LEU A 55 28.17 -0.02 -25.90
CA LEU A 55 27.04 -0.02 -24.99
C LEU A 55 27.27 0.91 -23.79
N HIS A 56 26.20 1.56 -23.36
CA HIS A 56 26.14 2.47 -22.22
C HIS A 56 26.95 3.77 -22.37
N ARG A 57 27.60 4.00 -23.53
CA ARG A 57 28.32 5.24 -23.76
C ARG A 57 27.37 6.40 -24.01
N PRO A 58 27.67 7.57 -23.44
CA PRO A 58 27.02 8.81 -23.83
C PRO A 58 27.30 9.11 -25.30
N ALA A 59 26.27 9.56 -26.02
CA ALA A 59 26.42 9.95 -27.40
C ALA A 59 25.47 11.11 -27.75
N PHE A 60 25.88 11.95 -28.68
CA PHE A 60 25.12 13.09 -29.17
C PHE A 60 24.86 12.93 -30.67
N LEU A 61 23.57 12.90 -31.05
CA LEU A 61 23.12 12.92 -32.42
C LEU A 61 22.79 14.36 -32.80
N ALA A 62 23.63 14.97 -33.61
CA ALA A 62 23.39 16.33 -34.16
C ALA A 62 22.49 16.27 -35.38
N PHE A 63 21.47 17.13 -35.43
CA PHE A 63 20.56 17.29 -36.57
C PHE A 63 21.04 18.39 -37.51
N THR A 64 21.89 19.29 -37.02
CA THR A 64 22.37 20.44 -37.72
C THR A 64 23.85 20.69 -37.38
N PRO A 65 24.63 21.37 -38.28
CA PRO A 65 26.03 21.68 -38.03
C PRO A 65 26.28 22.63 -36.86
N ASP A 66 25.28 23.41 -36.45
CA ASP A 66 25.31 24.33 -35.31
C ASP A 66 25.07 23.67 -33.96
N GLY A 67 24.94 22.33 -33.93
CA GLY A 67 24.91 21.54 -32.69
C GLY A 67 23.53 21.36 -32.09
N LEU A 68 22.44 21.56 -32.84
CA LEU A 68 21.12 21.13 -32.43
C LEU A 68 21.02 19.60 -32.55
N GLY A 69 20.48 18.94 -31.54
CA GLY A 69 20.41 17.49 -31.58
C GLY A 69 19.94 16.90 -30.27
N VAL A 70 20.13 15.58 -30.09
CA VAL A 70 19.71 14.80 -28.97
C VAL A 70 20.89 14.08 -28.34
N HIS A 71 21.09 14.27 -27.05
CA HIS A 71 22.02 13.52 -26.24
C HIS A 71 21.32 12.30 -25.67
N GLY A 72 21.98 11.14 -25.60
CA GLY A 72 21.45 9.92 -24.97
C GLY A 72 22.55 8.93 -24.66
N LEU A 73 22.16 7.79 -24.08
CA LEU A 73 23.04 6.64 -23.88
C LEU A 73 22.76 5.60 -24.95
N ILE A 74 23.81 4.96 -25.43
CA ILE A 74 23.71 3.87 -26.38
C ILE A 74 23.14 2.63 -25.64
N HIS A 75 21.89 2.31 -25.91
CA HIS A 75 21.17 1.22 -25.26
C HIS A 75 21.23 -0.10 -26.03
N ARG A 76 21.34 0.01 -27.36
CA ARG A 76 21.35 -1.15 -28.25
C ARG A 76 22.32 -0.88 -29.39
N VAL A 77 23.08 -1.91 -29.76
CA VAL A 77 23.98 -1.89 -30.90
C VAL A 77 23.81 -3.21 -31.67
N ALA A 78 23.83 -3.13 -32.98
CA ALA A 78 23.83 -4.30 -33.86
C ALA A 78 24.65 -4.02 -35.12
N GLN A 79 25.41 -5.01 -35.58
CA GLN A 79 26.04 -5.00 -36.89
C GLN A 79 25.10 -5.64 -37.91
N GLY A 80 24.92 -5.02 -39.03
CA GLY A 80 24.17 -5.51 -40.18
C GLY A 80 25.06 -6.08 -41.28
N GLU A 81 24.66 -5.87 -42.53
CA GLU A 81 25.39 -6.38 -43.68
C GLU A 81 26.71 -5.63 -43.90
N SER A 82 27.76 -6.38 -44.29
CA SER A 82 29.04 -5.84 -44.67
C SER A 82 29.18 -5.91 -46.21
N GLY A 83 29.29 -4.77 -46.84
CA GLY A 83 29.63 -4.64 -48.25
C GLY A 83 31.15 -4.70 -48.50
N LYS A 84 31.59 -4.39 -49.71
CA LYS A 84 33.02 -4.38 -50.05
C LYS A 84 33.81 -3.27 -49.35
N ARG A 85 33.13 -2.16 -49.04
CA ARG A 85 33.76 -0.97 -48.44
C ARG A 85 33.08 -0.61 -47.11
N LEU A 86 31.75 -0.65 -47.05
CA LEU A 86 30.99 -0.17 -45.91
C LEU A 86 30.25 -1.31 -45.23
N THR A 87 30.28 -1.30 -43.91
CA THR A 87 29.49 -2.15 -43.01
C THR A 87 28.38 -1.31 -42.39
N ARG A 88 27.17 -1.86 -42.33
CA ARG A 88 26.03 -1.22 -41.67
C ARG A 88 26.00 -1.55 -40.20
N TYR A 89 25.70 -0.55 -39.40
CA TYR A 89 25.50 -0.68 -37.96
C TYR A 89 24.15 -0.06 -37.61
N ARG A 90 23.51 -0.58 -36.58
CA ARG A 90 22.31 -0.02 -35.98
C ARG A 90 22.56 0.30 -34.53
N LEU A 91 22.06 1.44 -34.11
CA LEU A 91 22.25 1.93 -32.74
C LEU A 91 20.96 2.58 -32.25
N SER A 92 20.63 2.36 -30.95
CA SER A 92 19.52 3.07 -30.31
C SER A 92 20.03 3.94 -29.18
N LEU A 93 19.64 5.24 -29.22
CA LEU A 93 19.87 6.21 -28.15
C LEU A 93 18.63 6.36 -27.31
N VAL A 94 18.80 6.34 -25.98
CA VAL A 94 17.73 6.54 -24.98
C VAL A 94 18.22 7.41 -23.84
N PRO A 95 17.33 8.05 -23.04
CA PRO A 95 17.74 8.71 -21.81
C PRO A 95 18.20 7.69 -20.76
N GLN A 96 19.02 8.14 -19.81
CA GLN A 96 19.40 7.29 -18.67
C GLN A 96 18.18 6.75 -17.90
N LEU A 97 17.10 7.52 -17.81
CA LEU A 97 15.82 7.11 -17.24
C LEU A 97 15.28 5.79 -17.81
N ALA A 98 15.54 5.47 -19.08
CA ALA A 98 15.05 4.26 -19.71
C ALA A 98 15.62 2.96 -19.11
N TYR A 99 16.80 3.02 -18.48
CA TYR A 99 17.43 1.87 -17.83
C TYR A 99 16.65 1.39 -16.61
N LEU A 100 15.86 2.26 -15.98
CA LEU A 100 15.02 1.93 -14.84
C LEU A 100 13.92 0.89 -15.19
N ALA A 101 13.63 0.71 -16.48
CA ALA A 101 12.73 -0.34 -16.96
C ALA A 101 13.29 -1.77 -16.78
N HIS A 102 14.59 -1.91 -16.51
CA HIS A 102 15.25 -3.20 -16.32
C HIS A 102 15.49 -3.56 -14.85
N CYS A 103 15.06 -2.71 -13.91
CA CYS A 103 15.14 -2.93 -12.48
C CYS A 103 13.72 -3.08 -11.92
N THR A 104 13.43 -4.23 -11.31
CA THR A 104 12.15 -4.50 -10.63
C THR A 104 12.43 -4.61 -9.14
N ASP A 105 11.60 -3.99 -8.32
CA ASP A 105 11.75 -4.05 -6.86
C ASP A 105 10.41 -4.22 -6.13
N GLN A 106 10.53 -4.58 -4.84
CA GLN A 106 9.43 -4.65 -3.88
C GLN A 106 9.89 -3.99 -2.60
N ARG A 107 9.41 -2.78 -2.33
CA ARG A 107 9.83 -1.96 -1.19
C ARG A 107 8.76 -0.97 -0.75
N ILE A 108 8.95 -0.40 0.42
CA ILE A 108 7.99 0.45 1.09
C ILE A 108 8.60 1.83 1.34
N PHE A 109 7.87 2.87 0.95
CA PHE A 109 8.21 4.26 1.29
C PHE A 109 7.19 4.80 2.29
N GLN A 110 7.65 5.43 3.37
CA GLN A 110 6.81 5.98 4.42
C GLN A 110 7.14 7.45 4.68
N HIS A 111 6.11 8.25 4.93
CA HIS A 111 6.21 9.67 5.29
C HIS A 111 7.00 10.52 4.29
N LEU A 112 6.94 10.16 3.01
CA LEU A 112 7.60 10.86 1.92
C LEU A 112 6.57 11.41 0.91
N THR A 113 6.89 12.56 0.33
CA THR A 113 6.14 13.10 -0.80
C THR A 113 6.53 12.40 -2.10
N VAL A 114 5.66 12.42 -3.11
CA VAL A 114 5.99 11.81 -4.42
C VAL A 114 7.28 12.37 -5.03
N PRO A 115 7.55 13.69 -5.04
CA PRO A 115 8.83 14.20 -5.54
C PRO A 115 10.05 13.66 -4.76
N GLN A 116 9.92 13.43 -3.44
CA GLN A 116 11.01 12.85 -2.64
C GLN A 116 11.24 11.38 -3.01
N ILE A 117 10.16 10.58 -3.17
CA ILE A 117 10.27 9.19 -3.60
C ILE A 117 10.94 9.09 -4.97
N VAL A 118 10.48 9.90 -5.94
CA VAL A 118 11.08 9.95 -7.28
C VAL A 118 12.56 10.32 -7.21
N ALA A 119 12.94 11.30 -6.39
CA ALA A 119 14.33 11.71 -6.23
C ALA A 119 15.21 10.59 -5.67
N ILE A 120 14.71 9.81 -4.69
CA ILE A 120 15.42 8.66 -4.11
C ILE A 120 15.69 7.62 -5.19
N VAL A 121 14.66 7.21 -5.94
CA VAL A 121 14.81 6.20 -6.99
C VAL A 121 15.77 6.66 -8.10
N LEU A 122 15.70 7.92 -8.51
CA LEU A 122 16.64 8.47 -9.49
C LEU A 122 18.09 8.46 -9.01
N GLN A 123 18.32 8.82 -7.73
CA GLN A 123 19.66 8.83 -7.14
C GLN A 123 20.27 7.43 -7.03
N GLU A 124 19.48 6.42 -6.72
CA GLU A 124 19.91 5.01 -6.68
C GLU A 124 20.43 4.55 -8.05
N HIS A 125 19.87 5.08 -9.14
CA HIS A 125 20.32 4.81 -10.51
C HIS A 125 21.40 5.78 -11.01
N GLY A 126 22.00 6.58 -10.11
CA GLY A 126 23.06 7.52 -10.47
C GLY A 126 22.60 8.73 -11.29
N ILE A 127 21.27 8.97 -11.38
CA ILE A 127 20.71 10.20 -11.96
C ILE A 127 20.73 11.24 -10.83
N LEU A 128 21.79 12.05 -10.81
CA LEU A 128 22.05 13.01 -9.74
C LEU A 128 21.41 14.38 -10.03
N GLY A 129 21.45 15.29 -9.06
CA GLY A 129 20.80 16.59 -9.13
C GLY A 129 21.24 17.55 -10.25
N ASN A 130 22.32 17.24 -10.98
CA ASN A 130 22.71 17.94 -12.21
C ASN A 130 22.04 17.38 -13.47
N ALA A 131 21.52 16.14 -13.41
CA ALA A 131 20.86 15.45 -14.52
C ALA A 131 19.32 15.50 -14.43
N TYR A 132 18.76 15.98 -13.31
CA TYR A 132 17.32 16.21 -13.18
C TYR A 132 17.01 17.45 -12.34
N ARG A 133 15.81 18.00 -12.51
CA ARG A 133 15.29 19.07 -11.64
C ARG A 133 13.77 19.04 -11.57
N PHE A 134 13.24 19.51 -10.43
CA PHE A 134 11.81 19.75 -10.24
C PHE A 134 11.49 21.24 -10.42
N GLN A 135 10.62 21.55 -11.36
CA GLN A 135 10.02 22.88 -11.59
C GLN A 135 8.53 22.80 -11.25
N LEU A 136 8.23 22.60 -9.97
CA LEU A 136 6.87 22.47 -9.49
C LEU A 136 6.30 23.83 -9.13
N GLY A 137 5.01 24.03 -9.43
CA GLY A 137 4.25 25.21 -9.04
C GLY A 137 3.98 25.24 -7.51
N PRO A 138 3.02 26.08 -7.07
CA PRO A 138 2.72 26.24 -5.65
C PRO A 138 1.96 25.03 -5.04
N THR A 139 1.83 23.94 -5.77
CA THR A 139 1.15 22.72 -5.30
C THR A 139 1.90 22.10 -4.12
N VAL A 140 1.19 21.86 -3.02
CA VAL A 140 1.73 21.13 -1.87
C VAL A 140 1.43 19.63 -2.06
N TYR A 141 2.46 18.84 -2.14
CA TYR A 141 2.37 17.38 -2.20
C TYR A 141 2.34 16.83 -0.77
N PRO A 142 1.29 16.10 -0.36
CA PRO A 142 1.24 15.51 0.97
C PRO A 142 2.27 14.39 1.08
N GLN A 143 2.77 14.19 2.30
CA GLN A 143 3.50 12.98 2.62
C GLN A 143 2.53 11.79 2.59
N ARG A 144 2.94 10.70 1.98
CA ARG A 144 2.23 9.43 1.99
C ARG A 144 2.65 8.65 3.23
N ASP A 145 1.70 8.25 4.05
CA ASP A 145 1.99 7.41 5.22
C ASP A 145 2.55 6.07 4.80
N TYR A 146 2.10 5.56 3.64
CA TYR A 146 2.49 4.28 3.09
C TYR A 146 2.39 4.30 1.56
N CYS A 147 3.45 3.92 0.89
CA CYS A 147 3.50 3.84 -0.58
C CYS A 147 4.37 2.66 -0.97
N VAL A 148 3.78 1.65 -1.58
CA VAL A 148 4.45 0.40 -1.92
C VAL A 148 4.80 0.38 -3.40
N GLN A 149 6.05 0.09 -3.71
CA GLN A 149 6.45 -0.45 -4.99
C GLN A 149 6.29 -1.97 -4.90
N TYR A 150 5.47 -2.56 -5.76
CA TYR A 150 5.17 -3.99 -5.69
C TYR A 150 5.24 -4.64 -7.06
N ASP A 151 6.25 -5.49 -7.26
CA ASP A 151 6.47 -6.26 -8.50
C ASP A 151 6.35 -5.41 -9.78
N GLU A 152 6.90 -4.21 -9.72
CA GLU A 152 6.93 -3.26 -10.84
C GLU A 152 8.33 -2.72 -11.06
N THR A 153 8.64 -2.31 -12.30
CA THR A 153 9.92 -1.70 -12.59
C THR A 153 10.02 -0.31 -11.96
N ASP A 154 11.24 0.13 -11.66
CA ASP A 154 11.48 1.46 -11.10
C ASP A 154 10.96 2.56 -12.03
N LEU A 155 11.04 2.37 -13.34
CA LEU A 155 10.47 3.30 -14.31
C LEU A 155 8.95 3.35 -14.21
N HIS A 156 8.27 2.19 -14.18
CA HIS A 156 6.82 2.09 -14.02
C HIS A 156 6.36 2.77 -12.73
N PHE A 157 7.08 2.52 -11.64
CA PHE A 157 6.80 3.11 -10.33
C PHE A 157 6.86 4.65 -10.37
N ILE A 158 7.95 5.23 -10.89
CA ILE A 158 8.08 6.69 -11.04
C ILE A 158 6.97 7.25 -11.92
N GLN A 159 6.71 6.61 -13.06
CA GLN A 159 5.72 7.10 -14.03
C GLN A 159 4.32 7.11 -13.44
N ARG A 160 3.87 6.00 -12.79
CA ARG A 160 2.54 5.98 -12.19
C ARG A 160 2.38 6.99 -11.05
N LEU A 161 3.42 7.18 -10.20
CA LEU A 161 3.37 8.19 -9.14
C LEU A 161 3.24 9.60 -9.71
N CYS A 162 3.99 9.91 -10.76
CA CYS A 162 3.88 11.18 -11.47
C CYS A 162 2.50 11.36 -12.12
N GLU A 163 1.98 10.32 -12.77
CA GLU A 163 0.64 10.32 -13.37
C GLU A 163 -0.47 10.53 -12.34
N GLU A 164 -0.39 9.88 -11.18
CA GLU A 164 -1.34 10.05 -10.07
C GLU A 164 -1.40 11.51 -9.60
N GLU A 165 -0.25 12.15 -9.44
CA GLU A 165 -0.13 13.54 -8.98
C GLU A 165 -0.35 14.58 -10.08
N GLY A 166 -0.35 14.16 -11.35
CA GLY A 166 -0.41 15.05 -12.51
C GLY A 166 0.91 15.76 -12.79
N ILE A 167 2.03 15.19 -12.33
CA ILE A 167 3.38 15.64 -12.64
C ILE A 167 3.75 15.10 -14.02
N HIS A 168 4.20 15.97 -14.91
CA HIS A 168 4.75 15.61 -16.20
C HIS A 168 6.26 15.73 -16.18
N TYR A 169 6.94 15.13 -17.16
CA TYR A 169 8.36 15.38 -17.38
C TYR A 169 8.68 15.52 -18.86
N HIS A 170 9.77 16.23 -19.15
CA HIS A 170 10.36 16.39 -20.48
C HIS A 170 11.88 16.41 -20.37
N PHE A 171 12.56 16.44 -21.52
CA PHE A 171 14.01 16.44 -21.57
C PHE A 171 14.51 17.72 -22.23
N GLU A 172 15.60 18.26 -21.71
CA GLU A 172 16.40 19.31 -22.35
C GLU A 172 17.75 18.71 -22.73
N HIS A 173 18.21 19.01 -23.95
CA HIS A 173 19.41 18.40 -24.49
C HIS A 173 20.51 19.46 -24.71
N SER A 174 21.74 19.03 -24.45
CA SER A 174 22.98 19.74 -24.88
C SER A 174 23.98 18.70 -25.41
N PRO A 175 25.05 19.13 -26.10
CA PRO A 175 26.10 18.19 -26.52
C PRO A 175 26.73 17.40 -25.38
N GLU A 176 26.77 17.98 -24.17
CA GLU A 176 27.42 17.40 -22.98
C GLU A 176 26.49 16.51 -22.16
N GLY A 177 25.16 16.58 -22.38
CA GLY A 177 24.24 15.82 -21.58
C GLY A 177 22.76 16.09 -21.85
N HIS A 178 21.90 15.40 -21.13
CA HIS A 178 20.48 15.70 -21.10
C HIS A 178 20.01 15.88 -19.66
N VAL A 179 19.02 16.76 -19.46
CA VAL A 179 18.42 17.06 -18.15
C VAL A 179 16.96 16.65 -18.17
N LEU A 180 16.56 15.84 -17.20
CA LEU A 180 15.18 15.43 -16.96
C LEU A 180 14.47 16.51 -16.12
N VAL A 181 13.44 17.13 -16.64
CA VAL A 181 12.69 18.22 -15.99
C VAL A 181 11.30 17.74 -15.61
N PHE A 182 11.00 17.71 -14.32
CA PHE A 182 9.66 17.43 -13.80
C PHE A 182 8.91 18.73 -13.55
N GLY A 183 7.66 18.79 -13.99
CA GLY A 183 6.79 19.95 -13.80
C GLY A 183 5.35 19.55 -13.51
N ASP A 184 4.58 20.44 -12.89
CA ASP A 184 3.15 20.25 -12.64
C ASP A 184 2.32 21.46 -13.11
N ASP A 185 2.97 22.36 -13.83
CA ASP A 185 2.37 23.57 -14.39
C ASP A 185 2.99 23.87 -15.76
N GLN A 186 2.28 24.60 -16.62
CA GLN A 186 2.76 24.96 -17.95
C GLN A 186 3.98 25.86 -17.96
N THR A 187 4.24 26.57 -16.87
CA THR A 187 5.45 27.40 -16.73
C THR A 187 6.74 26.60 -16.70
N ALA A 188 6.67 25.28 -16.49
CA ALA A 188 7.82 24.39 -16.58
C ALA A 188 8.29 24.14 -18.01
N PHE A 189 7.47 24.45 -19.03
CA PHE A 189 7.82 24.24 -20.41
C PHE A 189 8.50 25.49 -21.01
N PRO A 190 9.72 25.35 -21.53
CA PRO A 190 10.41 26.46 -22.19
C PRO A 190 9.78 26.77 -23.56
N LYS A 191 10.06 27.98 -24.07
CA LYS A 191 9.70 28.38 -25.42
C LYS A 191 10.84 28.11 -26.40
N LEU A 192 10.51 27.65 -27.60
CA LEU A 192 11.42 27.66 -28.73
C LEU A 192 11.71 29.12 -29.14
N GLY A 193 12.95 29.40 -29.55
CA GLY A 193 13.45 30.78 -29.62
C GLY A 193 12.70 31.71 -30.56
N GLN A 194 12.50 31.34 -31.83
CA GLN A 194 11.87 32.17 -32.88
C GLN A 194 10.57 31.51 -33.37
N PRO A 195 9.55 32.27 -33.75
CA PRO A 195 8.36 31.75 -34.40
C PRO A 195 8.72 30.94 -35.65
N THR A 196 7.98 29.86 -35.91
CA THR A 196 8.13 29.07 -37.14
C THR A 196 6.97 29.41 -38.09
N ALA A 197 7.30 29.82 -39.29
CA ALA A 197 6.32 30.22 -40.30
C ALA A 197 5.55 28.98 -40.82
N TYR A 198 4.26 29.15 -41.06
CA TYR A 198 3.46 28.18 -41.78
C TYR A 198 3.51 28.47 -43.27
N ILE A 199 4.05 27.53 -44.04
CA ILE A 199 4.04 27.60 -45.50
C ILE A 199 3.52 26.27 -46.02
N GLN A 200 2.30 26.28 -46.56
CA GLN A 200 1.67 25.07 -47.09
C GLN A 200 2.56 24.46 -48.17
N ASP A 201 2.76 23.15 -48.14
CA ASP A 201 3.57 22.42 -49.10
C ASP A 201 3.02 22.60 -50.53
N SER A 202 3.67 23.50 -51.28
CA SER A 202 3.30 23.86 -52.66
C SER A 202 4.33 23.36 -53.69
N GLY A 203 5.27 22.49 -53.22
CA GLY A 203 6.38 21.99 -54.05
C GLY A 203 7.52 23.00 -54.25
N LEU A 204 7.46 24.20 -53.63
CA LEU A 204 8.56 25.17 -53.57
C LEU A 204 9.40 24.89 -52.31
N VAL A 205 10.71 24.95 -52.44
CA VAL A 205 11.65 24.86 -51.33
C VAL A 205 11.67 26.21 -50.61
N ALA A 206 11.33 26.21 -49.33
CA ALA A 206 11.49 27.39 -48.49
C ALA A 206 12.96 27.59 -48.15
N ASP A 207 13.40 28.85 -48.03
CA ASP A 207 14.78 29.20 -47.67
C ASP A 207 15.10 28.88 -46.19
N GLU A 208 14.07 28.81 -45.35
CA GLU A 208 14.16 28.49 -43.92
C GLU A 208 13.22 27.33 -43.59
N PRO A 209 13.50 26.54 -42.51
CA PRO A 209 12.62 25.47 -42.04
C PRO A 209 11.23 25.98 -41.63
N VAL A 210 10.15 25.28 -42.04
CA VAL A 210 8.77 25.75 -41.94
C VAL A 210 7.83 24.64 -41.46
N ILE A 211 6.63 25.03 -41.03
CA ILE A 211 5.51 24.10 -40.83
C ILE A 211 4.79 23.96 -42.16
N LYS A 212 4.71 22.72 -42.67
CA LYS A 212 4.14 22.41 -44.01
C LYS A 212 2.67 22.02 -43.93
N ARG A 213 2.27 21.41 -42.83
CA ARG A 213 0.90 21.01 -42.52
C ARG A 213 0.61 21.31 -41.07
N PHE A 214 -0.60 21.82 -40.80
CA PHE A 214 -1.10 22.02 -39.45
C PHE A 214 -2.62 21.90 -39.46
N GLY A 215 -3.16 21.10 -38.57
CA GLY A 215 -4.61 20.88 -38.44
C GLY A 215 -5.00 20.69 -36.99
N LEU A 216 -6.20 21.11 -36.62
CA LEU A 216 -6.75 21.03 -35.26
C LEU A 216 -7.95 20.09 -35.22
N ARG A 217 -7.95 19.15 -34.31
CA ARG A 217 -9.07 18.29 -33.96
C ARG A 217 -9.64 18.74 -32.62
N VAL A 218 -10.95 18.81 -32.53
CA VAL A 218 -11.67 19.07 -31.27
C VAL A 218 -12.61 17.87 -31.00
N GLU A 219 -12.55 17.33 -29.81
CA GLU A 219 -13.29 16.10 -29.45
C GLU A 219 -13.93 16.23 -28.08
N ALA A 220 -15.18 15.74 -27.93
CA ALA A 220 -15.87 15.74 -26.65
C ALA A 220 -15.10 14.94 -25.60
N ARG A 221 -14.98 15.48 -24.39
CA ARG A 221 -14.28 14.89 -23.25
C ARG A 221 -15.12 15.00 -21.99
N THR A 222 -14.72 14.27 -20.95
CA THR A 222 -15.31 14.38 -19.60
C THR A 222 -15.46 15.84 -19.19
N SER A 223 -16.63 16.18 -18.64
CA SER A 223 -16.97 17.53 -18.22
C SER A 223 -16.98 17.71 -16.70
N ARG A 224 -17.05 16.62 -15.94
CA ARG A 224 -17.07 16.62 -14.47
C ARG A 224 -16.38 15.37 -13.93
N VAL A 225 -15.62 15.54 -12.85
CA VAL A 225 -15.03 14.42 -12.09
C VAL A 225 -15.55 14.47 -10.67
N THR A 226 -16.03 13.33 -10.18
CA THR A 226 -16.44 13.14 -8.79
C THR A 226 -15.62 11.99 -8.20
N ARG A 227 -15.00 12.24 -7.06
CA ARG A 227 -14.24 11.24 -6.30
C ARG A 227 -14.82 11.07 -4.93
N ARG A 228 -14.90 9.84 -4.46
CA ARG A 228 -15.40 9.51 -3.14
C ARG A 228 -14.44 8.57 -2.43
N ASP A 229 -14.34 8.73 -1.10
CA ASP A 229 -13.49 7.84 -0.28
C ASP A 229 -14.15 7.57 1.07
N TYR A 230 -13.53 6.69 1.85
CA TYR A 230 -13.92 6.35 3.20
C TYR A 230 -12.73 6.49 4.15
N ASP A 231 -12.92 7.26 5.22
CA ASP A 231 -11.98 7.38 6.31
C ASP A 231 -12.56 6.72 7.57
N PHE A 232 -11.88 5.70 8.08
CA PHE A 232 -12.33 4.99 9.27
C PHE A 232 -12.19 5.84 10.56
N GLU A 233 -11.34 6.86 10.56
CA GLU A 233 -11.22 7.82 11.67
C GLU A 233 -12.38 8.83 11.68
N GLN A 234 -13.04 9.02 10.55
CA GLN A 234 -14.19 9.89 10.38
C GLN A 234 -15.36 9.18 9.66
N PRO A 235 -15.88 8.06 10.20
CA PRO A 235 -16.77 7.14 9.47
C PRO A 235 -18.12 7.76 9.07
N HIS A 236 -18.54 8.86 9.69
CA HIS A 236 -19.78 9.57 9.39
C HIS A 236 -19.60 10.72 8.41
N VAL A 237 -18.36 11.07 8.05
CA VAL A 237 -18.07 12.13 7.10
C VAL A 237 -18.10 11.54 5.69
N GLN A 238 -19.01 12.04 4.87
CA GLN A 238 -19.02 11.70 3.45
C GLN A 238 -17.82 12.39 2.77
N MET A 239 -16.76 11.60 2.52
CA MET A 239 -15.58 12.04 1.80
C MET A 239 -15.86 12.05 0.31
N GLU A 240 -16.47 13.15 -0.17
CA GLU A 240 -16.76 13.36 -1.58
C GLU A 240 -16.17 14.69 -2.03
N ALA A 241 -15.56 14.69 -3.20
CA ALA A 241 -15.00 15.85 -3.85
C ALA A 241 -15.29 15.83 -5.34
N ALA A 242 -15.89 16.88 -5.84
CA ALA A 242 -16.21 17.05 -7.26
C ALA A 242 -15.52 18.30 -7.82
N TYR A 243 -15.15 18.23 -9.09
CA TYR A 243 -14.65 19.37 -9.83
C TYR A 243 -15.31 19.48 -11.20
N LYS A 244 -15.79 20.69 -11.50
CA LYS A 244 -16.35 21.11 -12.78
C LYS A 244 -15.77 22.48 -13.11
N PRO A 245 -15.27 22.75 -14.33
CA PRO A 245 -14.74 24.06 -14.68
C PRO A 245 -15.84 25.13 -14.62
N THR A 246 -15.46 26.33 -14.19
CA THR A 246 -16.33 27.49 -14.32
C THR A 246 -16.35 27.90 -15.79
N ARG A 247 -17.53 28.01 -16.38
CA ARG A 247 -17.70 28.41 -17.78
C ARG A 247 -18.05 29.88 -17.91
N GLU A 248 -17.62 30.46 -19.02
CA GLU A 248 -18.15 31.74 -19.47
C GLU A 248 -19.65 31.63 -19.83
N ALA A 249 -20.40 32.68 -19.59
CA ALA A 249 -21.84 32.67 -19.74
C ALA A 249 -22.33 32.37 -21.18
N ASP A 250 -21.47 32.61 -22.18
CA ASP A 250 -21.78 32.45 -23.61
C ASP A 250 -21.23 31.14 -24.21
N ALA A 251 -20.64 30.24 -23.41
CA ALA A 251 -20.12 28.98 -23.91
C ALA A 251 -21.24 28.02 -24.35
N HIS A 252 -21.05 27.31 -25.47
CA HIS A 252 -21.98 26.28 -25.95
C HIS A 252 -22.28 25.24 -24.86
N PRO A 253 -23.52 24.75 -24.72
CA PRO A 253 -23.88 23.75 -23.75
C PRO A 253 -23.10 22.45 -24.03
N GLU A 254 -22.38 21.96 -23.04
CA GLU A 254 -21.67 20.69 -23.07
C GLU A 254 -22.48 19.64 -22.32
N PRO A 255 -22.58 18.40 -22.83
CA PRO A 255 -23.25 17.32 -22.11
C PRO A 255 -22.59 17.08 -20.75
N ASP A 256 -23.38 16.66 -19.76
CA ASP A 256 -22.84 16.29 -18.44
C ASP A 256 -22.23 14.88 -18.53
N LEU A 257 -20.91 14.83 -18.76
CA LEU A 257 -20.13 13.61 -18.87
C LEU A 257 -19.32 13.47 -17.57
N GLU A 258 -19.84 12.68 -16.64
CA GLU A 258 -19.21 12.45 -15.35
C GLU A 258 -18.24 11.28 -15.38
N ASP A 259 -17.06 11.47 -14.81
CA ASP A 259 -16.15 10.43 -14.36
C ASP A 259 -16.27 10.30 -12.83
N TYR A 260 -16.76 9.13 -12.36
CA TYR A 260 -16.91 8.82 -10.94
C TYR A 260 -15.91 7.75 -10.52
N ASP A 261 -15.15 8.03 -9.46
CA ASP A 261 -14.06 7.18 -8.97
C ASP A 261 -14.20 6.89 -7.47
N TYR A 262 -14.12 5.60 -7.10
CA TYR A 262 -14.08 5.08 -5.73
C TYR A 262 -13.20 3.82 -5.69
N PRO A 263 -12.24 3.73 -4.75
CA PRO A 263 -11.81 4.72 -3.75
C PRO A 263 -10.99 5.85 -4.39
N GLY A 264 -11.29 7.10 -3.98
CA GLY A 264 -10.63 8.31 -4.50
C GLY A 264 -9.24 8.58 -3.92
N ARG A 265 -8.82 7.82 -2.91
CA ARG A 265 -7.52 7.85 -2.23
C ARG A 265 -7.17 9.19 -1.58
N PHE A 266 -8.11 9.70 -0.77
CA PHE A 266 -7.89 10.90 0.02
C PHE A 266 -8.64 10.85 1.35
N THR A 267 -8.05 11.41 2.40
CA THR A 267 -8.62 11.57 3.74
C THR A 267 -8.96 13.02 4.07
N ASP A 268 -8.61 13.95 3.16
CA ASP A 268 -8.92 15.38 3.26
C ASP A 268 -9.65 15.86 1.99
N ARG A 269 -10.73 16.64 2.18
CA ARG A 269 -11.53 17.18 1.05
C ARG A 269 -10.76 18.14 0.15
N THR A 270 -9.78 18.86 0.67
CA THR A 270 -8.92 19.75 -0.13
C THR A 270 -8.10 18.92 -1.10
N ARG A 271 -7.53 17.83 -0.59
CA ARG A 271 -6.81 16.85 -1.41
C ARG A 271 -7.74 16.22 -2.45
N GLY A 272 -8.94 15.79 -2.05
CA GLY A 272 -9.94 15.23 -2.96
C GLY A 272 -10.28 16.18 -4.12
N LYS A 273 -10.51 17.47 -3.82
CA LYS A 273 -10.75 18.51 -4.86
C LYS A 273 -9.55 18.69 -5.79
N HIS A 274 -8.34 18.68 -5.24
CA HIS A 274 -7.11 18.74 -6.03
C HIS A 274 -7.01 17.57 -7.01
N LEU A 275 -7.20 16.34 -6.53
CA LEU A 275 -7.17 15.13 -7.35
C LEU A 275 -8.29 15.12 -8.41
N ALA A 276 -9.50 15.55 -8.06
CA ALA A 276 -10.60 15.68 -9.02
C ALA A 276 -10.31 16.72 -10.11
N LYS A 277 -9.67 17.85 -9.74
CA LYS A 277 -9.22 18.87 -10.70
C LYS A 277 -8.15 18.30 -11.64
N ARG A 278 -7.11 17.63 -11.11
CA ARG A 278 -6.05 17.01 -11.92
C ARG A 278 -6.60 15.94 -12.87
N ALA A 279 -7.56 15.13 -12.41
CA ALA A 279 -8.22 14.14 -13.25
C ALA A 279 -9.00 14.80 -14.41
N LEU A 280 -9.74 15.87 -14.14
CA LEU A 280 -10.43 16.58 -15.20
C LEU A 280 -9.48 17.26 -16.19
N GLU A 281 -8.42 17.90 -15.71
CA GLU A 281 -7.36 18.46 -16.57
C GLU A 281 -6.76 17.38 -17.48
N ARG A 282 -6.52 16.16 -16.95
CA ARG A 282 -6.04 14.99 -17.68
C ARG A 282 -7.01 14.56 -18.78
N HIS A 283 -8.29 14.41 -18.47
CA HIS A 283 -9.31 14.06 -19.45
C HIS A 283 -9.46 15.09 -20.58
N ARG A 284 -9.04 16.32 -20.33
CA ARG A 284 -9.18 17.44 -21.28
C ARG A 284 -7.87 17.87 -21.94
N THR A 285 -6.75 17.21 -21.61
CA THR A 285 -5.43 17.52 -22.19
C THR A 285 -5.45 17.48 -23.71
N ASP A 286 -6.18 16.56 -24.32
CA ASP A 286 -6.31 16.37 -25.77
C ASP A 286 -7.69 16.76 -26.30
N TYR A 287 -8.45 17.58 -25.54
CA TYR A 287 -9.74 18.13 -26.00
C TYR A 287 -9.58 18.90 -27.33
N GLN A 288 -8.47 19.64 -27.45
CA GLN A 288 -8.00 20.26 -28.66
C GLN A 288 -6.61 19.73 -28.96
N LEU A 289 -6.47 18.95 -30.01
CA LEU A 289 -5.20 18.36 -30.42
C LEU A 289 -4.88 18.78 -31.85
N ALA A 290 -3.77 19.46 -31.99
CA ALA A 290 -3.22 19.80 -33.29
C ALA A 290 -2.21 18.74 -33.76
N GLU A 291 -2.20 18.49 -35.04
CA GLU A 291 -1.22 17.63 -35.74
C GLU A 291 -0.56 18.42 -36.89
N GLY A 292 0.74 18.29 -37.01
CA GLY A 292 1.50 19.00 -38.02
C GLY A 292 2.70 18.25 -38.56
N ASP A 293 3.13 18.64 -39.75
CA ASP A 293 4.37 18.20 -40.40
C ASP A 293 5.29 19.39 -40.63
N SER A 294 6.58 19.21 -40.35
CA SER A 294 7.57 20.26 -40.45
C SER A 294 8.93 19.70 -40.84
N ASP A 295 9.81 20.58 -41.36
CA ASP A 295 11.23 20.32 -41.52
C ASP A 295 12.09 21.14 -40.52
N GLN A 296 11.47 21.73 -39.50
CA GLN A 296 12.16 22.49 -38.45
C GLN A 296 12.84 21.53 -37.44
N PRO A 297 14.18 21.44 -37.41
CA PRO A 297 14.88 20.52 -36.51
C PRO A 297 14.89 20.97 -35.04
N LYS A 298 14.44 22.20 -34.75
CA LYS A 298 14.34 22.74 -33.39
C LYS A 298 13.13 22.23 -32.59
N LEU A 299 12.18 21.55 -33.24
CA LEU A 299 11.00 21.07 -32.55
C LEU A 299 11.36 19.95 -31.56
N VAL A 300 11.03 20.15 -30.28
CA VAL A 300 11.31 19.24 -29.17
C VAL A 300 10.06 19.12 -28.33
N SER A 301 9.72 17.92 -27.90
CA SER A 301 8.55 17.71 -27.03
C SER A 301 8.72 18.42 -25.68
N GLY A 302 7.61 18.88 -25.10
CA GLY A 302 7.66 19.67 -23.87
C GLY A 302 8.18 21.11 -24.05
N HIS A 303 8.10 21.66 -25.27
CA HIS A 303 8.42 23.04 -25.55
C HIS A 303 7.27 23.76 -26.25
N PHE A 304 7.13 25.05 -26.02
CA PHE A 304 6.18 25.87 -26.77
C PHE A 304 6.72 26.28 -28.13
N LEU A 305 5.97 25.90 -29.15
CA LEU A 305 6.13 26.35 -30.53
C LEU A 305 5.25 27.57 -30.78
N GLU A 306 5.82 28.67 -31.23
CA GLU A 306 5.06 29.81 -31.75
C GLU A 306 4.92 29.69 -33.28
N ILE A 307 3.65 29.65 -33.74
CA ILE A 307 3.32 29.57 -35.18
C ILE A 307 3.07 30.99 -35.72
N SER A 308 3.58 31.28 -36.89
CA SER A 308 3.28 32.52 -37.64
C SER A 308 2.80 32.21 -39.05
N ASP A 309 2.20 33.23 -39.70
CA ASP A 309 1.77 33.25 -41.10
C ASP A 309 0.71 32.18 -41.47
N HIS A 310 0.02 31.60 -40.48
CA HIS A 310 -1.08 30.71 -40.77
C HIS A 310 -2.34 31.48 -41.21
N PRO A 311 -3.08 31.03 -42.26
CA PRO A 311 -4.31 31.68 -42.72
C PRO A 311 -5.40 31.84 -41.68
N HIS A 312 -5.51 30.85 -40.76
CA HIS A 312 -6.39 30.93 -39.59
C HIS A 312 -5.68 31.75 -38.51
N ARG A 313 -6.15 32.97 -38.27
CA ARG A 313 -5.46 33.97 -37.43
C ARG A 313 -5.26 33.47 -35.99
N ASP A 314 -6.26 32.78 -35.40
CA ASP A 314 -6.20 32.33 -34.04
C ASP A 314 -5.22 31.16 -33.81
N TRP A 315 -4.67 30.59 -34.89
CA TRP A 315 -3.63 29.56 -34.81
C TRP A 315 -2.20 30.14 -34.83
N ASN A 316 -2.07 31.44 -35.11
CA ASN A 316 -0.80 32.14 -34.93
C ASN A 316 -0.57 32.49 -33.48
N ASP A 317 -0.30 31.46 -32.65
CA ASP A 317 -0.14 31.53 -31.21
C ASP A 317 0.86 30.46 -30.74
N LEU A 318 0.98 30.32 -29.43
CA LEU A 318 1.83 29.32 -28.77
C LEU A 318 1.11 27.96 -28.69
N TRP A 319 1.82 26.92 -29.07
CA TRP A 319 1.37 25.53 -29.03
C TRP A 319 2.36 24.68 -28.26
N LEU A 320 1.90 23.93 -27.24
CA LEU A 320 2.73 22.99 -26.51
C LEU A 320 2.93 21.72 -27.34
N LEU A 321 4.16 21.45 -27.77
CA LEU A 321 4.51 20.19 -28.44
C LEU A 321 4.40 19.02 -27.47
N THR A 322 3.43 18.14 -27.67
CA THR A 322 3.19 16.99 -26.80
C THR A 322 3.98 15.77 -27.22
N ALA A 323 4.21 15.60 -28.53
CA ALA A 323 5.08 14.56 -29.08
C ALA A 323 5.69 15.03 -30.40
N VAL A 324 6.89 14.54 -30.72
CA VAL A 324 7.58 14.77 -31.98
C VAL A 324 8.17 13.46 -32.49
N HIS A 325 7.91 13.16 -33.74
CA HIS A 325 8.48 12.03 -34.46
C HIS A 325 9.47 12.57 -35.53
N HIS A 326 10.74 12.32 -35.31
CA HIS A 326 11.82 12.78 -36.16
C HIS A 326 12.19 11.75 -37.22
N HIS A 327 12.54 12.20 -38.40
CA HIS A 327 13.09 11.36 -39.46
C HIS A 327 14.13 12.11 -40.25
N GLY A 328 15.36 11.63 -40.18
CA GLY A 328 16.49 12.18 -40.94
C GLY A 328 17.08 11.12 -41.88
N LYS A 329 17.43 11.51 -43.09
CA LYS A 329 18.01 10.61 -44.09
C LYS A 329 19.12 11.30 -44.87
N GLN A 330 20.28 10.65 -44.96
CA GLN A 330 21.50 11.21 -45.55
C GLN A 330 22.19 10.18 -46.45
N PRO A 331 21.62 9.91 -47.65
CA PRO A 331 22.15 8.88 -48.56
C PRO A 331 23.52 9.19 -49.13
N GLN A 332 24.01 10.43 -49.00
CA GLN A 332 25.33 10.87 -49.51
C GLN A 332 26.49 10.08 -48.87
N VAL A 333 26.31 9.50 -47.67
CA VAL A 333 27.32 8.66 -47.04
C VAL A 333 27.55 7.31 -47.77
N LEU A 334 26.64 6.96 -48.71
CA LEU A 334 26.72 5.77 -49.55
C LEU A 334 27.24 6.13 -50.96
N GLU A 335 28.48 6.53 -51.11
CA GLU A 335 29.04 6.90 -52.42
C GLU A 335 28.96 5.82 -53.52
N GLU A 336 28.64 4.54 -53.15
CA GLU A 336 28.54 3.40 -54.07
C GLU A 336 27.12 3.10 -54.58
N SER A 337 26.08 3.82 -54.20
CA SER A 337 24.69 3.43 -54.47
C SER A 337 24.16 3.79 -55.86
N ILE A 338 25.01 4.19 -56.81
CA ILE A 338 24.56 4.54 -58.17
C ILE A 338 24.25 3.31 -59.04
N THR A 339 24.57 2.08 -58.65
CA THR A 339 24.47 0.89 -59.52
C THR A 339 23.83 -0.35 -58.96
N SER A 340 23.12 -0.35 -57.83
CA SER A 340 22.43 -1.59 -57.39
C SER A 340 20.99 -1.33 -56.90
N SER A 341 20.12 -2.01 -57.64
CA SER A 341 18.72 -2.33 -57.37
C SER A 341 18.22 -2.21 -55.94
N ALA A 342 17.01 -1.67 -55.85
CA ALA A 342 16.04 -1.61 -54.76
C ALA A 342 16.49 -2.08 -53.38
N PRO A 343 16.34 -1.24 -52.34
CA PRO A 343 16.64 -1.63 -50.98
C PRO A 343 15.65 -2.75 -50.57
N HIS A 344 16.15 -3.93 -50.32
CA HIS A 344 15.40 -4.91 -49.50
C HIS A 344 15.25 -4.25 -48.11
N ALA A 345 14.01 -3.88 -47.79
CA ALA A 345 13.67 -3.49 -46.45
C ALA A 345 14.02 -4.67 -45.55
N LEU A 346 15.06 -4.51 -44.74
CA LEU A 346 15.34 -5.49 -43.66
C LEU A 346 14.13 -5.48 -42.73
N PRO A 347 13.63 -6.66 -42.34
CA PRO A 347 12.51 -6.72 -41.41
C PRO A 347 12.87 -5.95 -40.14
N PRO A 348 11.92 -5.25 -39.54
CA PRO A 348 12.13 -4.63 -38.24
C PRO A 348 12.66 -5.70 -37.30
N LEU A 349 13.67 -5.36 -36.49
CA LEU A 349 14.19 -6.28 -35.48
C LEU A 349 13.01 -6.70 -34.58
N PRO A 350 12.83 -8.01 -34.32
CA PRO A 350 11.70 -8.47 -33.51
C PRO A 350 11.72 -7.72 -32.16
N PHE A 351 10.61 -7.15 -31.83
CA PHE A 351 10.33 -6.52 -30.56
C PHE A 351 10.31 -7.63 -29.51
N MET A 352 11.45 -7.87 -28.84
CA MET A 352 11.48 -8.66 -27.62
C MET A 352 11.68 -7.69 -26.46
N GLY A 353 10.61 -7.38 -25.78
CA GLY A 353 10.57 -6.55 -24.60
C GLY A 353 9.14 -6.25 -24.21
N GLU A 354 8.56 -7.11 -23.42
CA GLU A 354 7.37 -6.79 -22.64
C GLU A 354 7.69 -5.57 -21.77
N GLY A 355 6.96 -4.47 -21.97
CA GLY A 355 7.07 -3.32 -21.08
C GLY A 355 6.87 -1.94 -21.69
N TRP A 356 6.91 -1.79 -23.00
CA TRP A 356 6.62 -0.52 -23.65
C TRP A 356 5.30 -0.65 -24.41
N GLY A 357 4.24 -0.03 -23.88
CA GLY A 357 2.87 -0.16 -24.31
C GLY A 357 2.69 -0.40 -25.81
N GLU A 358 2.01 -1.47 -26.16
CA GLU A 358 1.53 -1.79 -27.50
C GLU A 358 0.57 -0.69 -27.99
N GLY A 359 1.16 0.39 -28.52
CA GLY A 359 0.48 1.18 -29.54
C GLY A 359 0.88 0.57 -30.88
N THR A 360 -0.08 0.11 -31.64
CA THR A 360 0.11 -0.30 -33.03
C THR A 360 1.00 0.71 -33.73
N ASP A 361 2.20 0.28 -34.17
CA ASP A 361 3.19 1.08 -34.88
C ASP A 361 2.69 1.43 -36.29
N SER A 362 1.62 2.20 -36.33
CA SER A 362 1.30 3.01 -37.52
C SER A 362 2.09 4.31 -37.39
N SER A 363 3.40 4.25 -37.66
CA SER A 363 4.18 5.46 -37.89
C SER A 363 3.49 6.27 -39.00
N PRO A 364 2.94 7.45 -38.73
CA PRO A 364 2.20 8.23 -39.72
C PRO A 364 3.09 8.75 -40.87
N ASN A 365 4.37 8.40 -40.88
CA ASN A 365 5.38 9.02 -41.72
C ASN A 365 6.14 8.05 -42.64
N THR A 366 5.48 7.02 -43.17
CA THR A 366 6.00 6.23 -44.30
C THR A 366 5.59 6.88 -45.63
N ASP A 367 6.08 8.11 -45.89
CA ASP A 367 6.05 8.62 -47.25
C ASP A 367 7.18 7.92 -48.05
N PRO A 368 6.84 7.06 -49.02
CA PRO A 368 7.84 6.36 -49.82
C PRO A 368 8.70 7.33 -50.67
N ASN A 369 8.29 8.57 -50.82
CA ASN A 369 8.99 9.59 -51.60
C ASN A 369 10.02 10.37 -50.79
N PHE A 370 10.16 10.16 -49.49
CA PHE A 370 11.18 10.84 -48.69
C PHE A 370 12.55 10.23 -48.94
N THR A 371 13.38 10.95 -49.70
CA THR A 371 14.67 10.45 -50.16
C THR A 371 15.85 11.01 -49.39
N GLN A 372 15.75 12.25 -48.85
CA GLN A 372 16.86 12.94 -48.22
C GLN A 372 16.38 14.11 -47.35
N GLY A 373 17.21 14.52 -46.37
CA GLY A 373 17.02 15.67 -45.50
C GLY A 373 16.38 15.31 -44.17
N TYR A 374 15.75 16.28 -43.54
CA TYR A 374 15.09 16.16 -42.25
C TYR A 374 13.60 16.49 -42.39
N ARG A 375 12.78 15.75 -41.64
CA ARG A 375 11.36 16.07 -41.42
C ARG A 375 10.91 15.56 -40.06
N ASN A 376 9.85 16.12 -39.55
CA ASN A 376 9.18 15.64 -38.38
C ASN A 376 7.66 15.70 -38.53
N HIS A 377 7.00 14.89 -37.74
CA HIS A 377 5.57 14.94 -37.48
C HIS A 377 5.38 15.22 -35.99
N PHE A 378 4.50 16.15 -35.65
CA PHE A 378 4.29 16.53 -34.26
C PHE A 378 2.81 16.59 -33.89
N THR A 379 2.54 16.42 -32.58
CA THR A 379 1.26 16.74 -31.96
C THR A 379 1.44 17.88 -30.98
N ALA A 380 0.43 18.74 -30.86
CA ALA A 380 0.48 19.88 -29.98
C ALA A 380 -0.88 20.22 -29.39
N THR A 381 -0.88 20.91 -28.26
CA THR A 381 -2.08 21.46 -27.62
C THR A 381 -1.95 22.96 -27.46
N PRO A 382 -3.06 23.75 -27.45
CA PRO A 382 -3.00 25.17 -27.16
C PRO A 382 -2.32 25.46 -25.82
N TRP A 383 -1.64 26.60 -25.73
CA TRP A 383 -0.87 26.98 -24.55
C TRP A 383 -1.71 27.16 -23.26
N ASP A 384 -3.01 27.45 -23.38
CA ASP A 384 -3.93 27.65 -22.27
C ASP A 384 -4.55 26.35 -21.72
N ILE A 385 -4.28 25.21 -22.38
CA ILE A 385 -4.71 23.88 -21.91
C ILE A 385 -3.65 23.29 -21.00
N HIS A 386 -4.03 23.04 -19.73
CA HIS A 386 -3.12 22.36 -18.79
C HIS A 386 -2.81 20.93 -19.22
N PHE A 387 -1.57 20.67 -19.56
CA PHE A 387 -1.12 19.32 -19.86
C PHE A 387 -1.05 18.48 -18.58
N ARG A 388 -1.64 17.28 -18.63
CA ARG A 388 -1.49 16.23 -17.60
C ARG A 388 -1.21 14.90 -18.27
N PRO A 389 -0.25 14.11 -17.75
CA PRO A 389 0.01 12.79 -18.31
C PRO A 389 -1.23 11.88 -18.14
N ALA A 390 -1.50 11.07 -19.16
CA ALA A 390 -2.54 10.05 -19.07
C ALA A 390 -2.13 8.95 -18.07
N LEU A 391 -3.11 8.31 -17.42
CA LEU A 391 -2.85 7.14 -16.54
C LEU A 391 -2.56 5.90 -17.41
N LYS A 392 -1.32 5.77 -17.86
CA LYS A 392 -0.86 4.64 -18.69
C LYS A 392 -0.24 3.51 -17.86
N HIS A 393 0.20 3.82 -16.65
CA HIS A 393 0.89 2.91 -15.76
C HIS A 393 -0.04 2.59 -14.58
N PRO A 394 -0.79 1.47 -14.64
CA PRO A 394 -1.72 1.09 -13.58
C PRO A 394 -0.96 0.75 -12.30
N LYS A 395 -1.56 1.06 -11.16
CA LYS A 395 -1.05 0.63 -9.87
C LYS A 395 -1.10 -0.90 -9.77
N PRO A 396 -0.05 -1.56 -9.28
CA PRO A 396 -0.06 -3.00 -9.04
C PRO A 396 -1.21 -3.43 -8.12
N GLN A 397 -1.75 -4.63 -8.34
CA GLN A 397 -2.84 -5.18 -7.56
C GLN A 397 -2.40 -6.48 -6.87
N ILE A 398 -2.69 -6.61 -5.58
CA ILE A 398 -2.49 -7.83 -4.81
C ILE A 398 -3.85 -8.49 -4.61
N LEU A 399 -4.20 -9.41 -5.51
CA LEU A 399 -5.51 -10.09 -5.53
C LEU A 399 -5.66 -11.15 -4.44
N GLY A 400 -4.55 -11.62 -3.86
CA GLY A 400 -4.51 -12.65 -2.83
C GLY A 400 -4.20 -12.09 -1.44
N SER A 401 -4.07 -13.02 -0.47
CA SER A 401 -3.56 -12.70 0.86
C SER A 401 -2.07 -13.05 0.92
N GLN A 402 -1.35 -12.34 1.76
CA GLN A 402 0.06 -12.59 2.05
C GLN A 402 0.27 -12.80 3.54
N THR A 403 1.38 -13.42 3.94
CA THR A 403 1.77 -13.50 5.33
C THR A 403 2.83 -12.45 5.67
N ALA A 404 2.79 -12.01 6.93
CA ALA A 404 3.75 -11.05 7.46
C ALA A 404 3.99 -11.34 8.94
N VAL A 405 5.07 -10.81 9.49
CA VAL A 405 5.41 -10.94 10.90
C VAL A 405 5.10 -9.64 11.63
N VAL A 406 4.42 -9.72 12.77
CA VAL A 406 4.14 -8.54 13.61
C VAL A 406 5.43 -8.01 14.21
N THR A 407 5.62 -6.69 14.13
CA THR A 407 6.83 -5.99 14.56
C THR A 407 6.53 -4.91 15.60
N GLY A 408 7.57 -4.44 16.28
CA GLY A 408 7.48 -3.37 17.26
C GLY A 408 8.83 -3.07 17.91
N PRO A 409 8.84 -2.18 18.93
CA PRO A 409 10.06 -1.79 19.61
C PRO A 409 10.77 -2.96 20.30
N PRO A 410 12.10 -2.96 20.34
CA PRO A 410 12.86 -4.00 21.01
C PRO A 410 12.48 -4.13 22.51
N GLY A 411 12.17 -5.34 22.94
CA GLY A 411 11.82 -5.66 24.33
C GLY A 411 10.34 -5.53 24.66
N GLU A 412 9.49 -5.05 23.75
CA GLU A 412 8.03 -5.11 23.89
C GLU A 412 7.49 -6.45 23.33
N GLU A 413 6.42 -6.94 23.94
CA GLU A 413 5.71 -8.14 23.48
C GLU A 413 4.45 -7.79 22.70
N ILE A 414 3.84 -6.64 22.99
CA ILE A 414 2.60 -6.15 22.38
C ILE A 414 2.82 -4.68 22.01
N HIS A 415 2.69 -4.36 20.74
CA HIS A 415 2.80 -3.00 20.22
C HIS A 415 1.57 -2.66 19.39
N CYS A 416 0.72 -1.79 19.90
CA CYS A 416 -0.50 -1.38 19.21
C CYS A 416 -0.81 0.10 19.48
N ASP A 417 -1.62 0.68 18.60
CA ASP A 417 -2.15 2.03 18.75
C ASP A 417 -3.51 2.06 19.49
N PRO A 418 -4.13 3.23 19.69
CA PRO A 418 -5.43 3.36 20.35
C PRO A 418 -6.59 2.65 19.62
N TYR A 419 -6.44 2.32 18.33
CA TYR A 419 -7.43 1.57 17.53
C TYR A 419 -7.18 0.05 17.51
N GLY A 420 -6.15 -0.42 18.23
CA GLY A 420 -5.74 -1.83 18.21
C GLY A 420 -5.04 -2.24 16.92
N ARG A 421 -4.54 -1.28 16.13
CA ARG A 421 -3.72 -1.54 14.94
C ARG A 421 -2.33 -2.00 15.37
N VAL A 422 -1.70 -2.82 14.53
CA VAL A 422 -0.32 -3.30 14.73
C VAL A 422 0.52 -3.03 13.49
N LYS A 423 1.82 -3.16 13.62
CA LYS A 423 2.78 -3.03 12.51
C LYS A 423 3.33 -4.40 12.14
N VAL A 424 3.67 -4.58 10.87
CA VAL A 424 4.16 -5.86 10.34
C VAL A 424 5.34 -5.65 9.39
N GLN A 425 6.13 -6.70 9.19
CA GLN A 425 7.08 -6.79 8.09
C GLN A 425 6.66 -7.90 7.16
N PHE A 426 6.54 -7.58 5.87
CA PHE A 426 6.32 -8.57 4.81
C PHE A 426 7.61 -9.33 4.51
N HIS A 427 7.49 -10.58 4.07
CA HIS A 427 8.67 -11.41 3.79
C HIS A 427 9.48 -10.95 2.58
N TRP A 428 8.88 -10.18 1.67
CA TRP A 428 9.54 -9.59 0.51
C TRP A 428 10.23 -8.25 0.83
N ASP A 429 9.89 -7.61 1.95
CA ASP A 429 10.50 -6.35 2.36
C ASP A 429 11.93 -6.60 2.85
N ARG A 430 12.89 -6.24 2.00
CA ARG A 430 14.33 -6.43 2.26
C ARG A 430 14.94 -5.32 3.12
N ASP A 431 14.31 -4.16 3.13
CA ASP A 431 14.82 -2.95 3.78
C ASP A 431 14.28 -2.80 5.22
N GLY A 432 13.30 -3.62 5.59
CA GLY A 432 12.71 -3.63 6.91
C GLY A 432 13.66 -4.17 7.99
N GLU A 433 13.67 -3.52 9.16
CA GLU A 433 14.55 -3.83 10.31
C GLU A 433 13.84 -4.61 11.43
N LEU A 434 12.63 -5.14 11.19
CA LEU A 434 11.79 -5.84 12.17
C LEU A 434 11.51 -5.01 13.45
N ASN A 435 11.35 -3.72 13.30
CA ASN A 435 11.10 -2.76 14.38
C ASN A 435 9.76 -2.01 14.21
N GLU A 436 9.52 -0.98 15.02
CA GLU A 436 8.33 -0.14 14.99
C GLU A 436 8.20 0.77 13.74
N HIS A 437 9.22 0.81 12.89
CA HIS A 437 9.22 1.64 11.67
C HIS A 437 8.93 0.83 10.40
N THR A 438 8.79 -0.48 10.50
CA THR A 438 8.75 -1.40 9.35
C THR A 438 7.53 -1.20 8.44
N SER A 439 6.37 -0.82 8.98
CA SER A 439 5.16 -0.57 8.17
C SER A 439 4.32 0.58 8.70
N CYS A 440 3.23 0.91 8.00
CA CYS A 440 2.13 1.68 8.56
C CYS A 440 1.38 0.87 9.65
N TRP A 441 0.45 1.51 10.33
CA TRP A 441 -0.47 0.85 11.24
C TRP A 441 -1.54 0.06 10.49
N LEU A 442 -1.57 -1.26 10.62
CA LEU A 442 -2.55 -2.14 10.01
C LEU A 442 -3.72 -2.41 10.97
N ARG A 443 -4.94 -2.21 10.49
CA ARG A 443 -6.14 -2.60 11.24
C ARG A 443 -6.20 -4.12 11.36
N VAL A 444 -6.64 -4.60 12.53
CA VAL A 444 -6.86 -6.03 12.79
C VAL A 444 -8.35 -6.32 12.70
N SER A 445 -8.72 -7.23 11.80
CA SER A 445 -10.10 -7.68 11.66
C SER A 445 -10.53 -8.47 12.90
N SER A 446 -11.73 -8.20 13.39
CA SER A 446 -12.38 -8.97 14.45
C SER A 446 -13.66 -9.59 13.93
N SER A 447 -14.06 -10.73 14.52
CA SER A 447 -15.34 -11.38 14.20
C SER A 447 -16.56 -10.54 14.61
N TRP A 448 -16.38 -9.58 15.52
CA TRP A 448 -17.45 -8.74 16.05
C TRP A 448 -16.87 -7.44 16.61
N ALA A 449 -17.28 -6.29 16.07
CA ALA A 449 -16.80 -4.98 16.46
C ALA A 449 -17.95 -3.96 16.47
N GLY A 450 -18.32 -3.49 17.66
CA GLY A 450 -19.31 -2.44 17.86
C GLY A 450 -18.76 -1.31 18.74
N ASP A 451 -19.61 -0.30 19.05
CA ASP A 451 -19.20 0.80 19.92
C ASP A 451 -19.02 0.31 21.35
N ARG A 452 -17.78 0.12 21.78
CA ARG A 452 -17.34 -0.37 23.09
C ARG A 452 -17.81 -1.79 23.44
N TYR A 453 -18.18 -2.62 22.44
CA TYR A 453 -18.45 -4.03 22.63
C TYR A 453 -17.95 -4.85 21.45
N GLY A 454 -17.61 -6.11 21.69
CA GLY A 454 -17.11 -7.02 20.66
C GLY A 454 -15.96 -7.90 21.14
N GLY A 455 -15.26 -8.52 20.20
CA GLY A 455 -14.08 -9.34 20.47
C GLY A 455 -12.80 -8.60 20.09
N VAL A 456 -11.83 -8.56 20.98
CA VAL A 456 -10.51 -7.96 20.74
C VAL A 456 -9.41 -8.96 21.13
N ALA A 457 -8.52 -9.25 20.18
CA ALA A 457 -7.28 -9.98 20.43
C ALA A 457 -6.17 -9.31 19.61
N ILE A 458 -5.20 -8.70 20.29
CA ILE A 458 -4.10 -8.01 19.62
C ILE A 458 -3.00 -9.01 19.29
N PRO A 459 -2.63 -9.19 18.01
CA PRO A 459 -1.47 -9.99 17.61
C PRO A 459 -0.19 -9.45 18.26
N ARG A 460 0.63 -10.35 18.80
CA ARG A 460 1.88 -9.99 19.49
C ARG A 460 3.05 -9.93 18.51
N ILE A 461 4.08 -9.20 18.89
CA ILE A 461 5.35 -9.14 18.14
C ILE A 461 5.89 -10.56 17.93
N GLY A 462 6.31 -10.87 16.71
CA GLY A 462 6.78 -12.19 16.29
C GLY A 462 5.70 -13.17 15.85
N MET A 463 4.41 -12.82 15.96
CA MET A 463 3.32 -13.64 15.40
C MET A 463 3.24 -13.48 13.89
N GLU A 464 3.01 -14.59 13.19
CA GLU A 464 2.67 -14.58 11.77
C GLU A 464 1.18 -14.25 11.58
N VAL A 465 0.91 -13.28 10.72
CA VAL A 465 -0.43 -12.80 10.41
C VAL A 465 -0.76 -12.95 8.93
N LEU A 466 -2.03 -13.16 8.63
CA LEU A 466 -2.57 -13.16 7.28
C LEU A 466 -3.04 -11.74 6.95
N VAL A 467 -2.44 -11.14 5.92
CA VAL A 467 -2.73 -9.79 5.45
C VAL A 467 -3.49 -9.86 4.12
N THR A 468 -4.58 -9.13 4.02
CA THR A 468 -5.32 -8.88 2.79
C THR A 468 -5.23 -7.40 2.45
N PHE A 469 -5.55 -7.03 1.22
CA PHE A 469 -5.43 -5.67 0.73
C PHE A 469 -6.81 -5.18 0.28
N LEU A 470 -7.27 -4.06 0.85
CA LEU A 470 -8.55 -3.45 0.47
C LEU A 470 -8.49 -3.01 -0.99
N GLU A 471 -9.50 -3.39 -1.78
CA GLU A 471 -9.56 -3.14 -3.24
C GLU A 471 -8.29 -3.60 -3.99
N ALA A 472 -7.63 -4.64 -3.47
CA ALA A 472 -6.35 -5.15 -3.97
C ALA A 472 -5.21 -4.10 -3.99
N ASP A 473 -5.35 -2.98 -3.27
CA ASP A 473 -4.36 -1.90 -3.23
C ASP A 473 -3.22 -2.24 -2.26
N PRO A 474 -1.96 -2.36 -2.74
CA PRO A 474 -0.79 -2.61 -1.87
C PRO A 474 -0.62 -1.62 -0.73
N ASP A 475 -1.11 -0.39 -0.88
CA ASP A 475 -1.02 0.67 0.13
C ASP A 475 -2.12 0.57 1.21
N GLN A 476 -3.06 -0.41 1.10
CA GLN A 476 -4.18 -0.58 2.00
C GLN A 476 -4.21 -1.98 2.65
N PRO A 477 -3.15 -2.37 3.38
CA PRO A 477 -3.08 -3.67 4.04
C PRO A 477 -4.02 -3.76 5.25
N LEU A 478 -4.63 -4.95 5.46
CA LEU A 478 -5.52 -5.27 6.56
C LEU A 478 -5.21 -6.67 7.09
N ILE A 479 -5.06 -6.83 8.42
CA ILE A 479 -4.86 -8.15 9.04
C ILE A 479 -6.21 -8.84 9.19
N THR A 480 -6.33 -10.05 8.64
CA THR A 480 -7.56 -10.85 8.66
C THR A 480 -7.46 -12.13 9.49
N GLY A 481 -6.27 -12.48 9.99
CA GLY A 481 -6.06 -13.65 10.84
C GLY A 481 -4.64 -13.80 11.32
N CYS A 482 -4.42 -14.82 12.18
CA CYS A 482 -3.11 -15.24 12.64
C CYS A 482 -2.86 -16.69 12.22
N LEU A 483 -1.61 -17.05 11.98
CA LEU A 483 -1.19 -18.39 11.55
C LEU A 483 -0.21 -18.99 12.55
N TYR A 484 -0.36 -20.30 12.77
CA TYR A 484 0.65 -21.07 13.48
C TYR A 484 1.75 -21.54 12.53
N HIS A 485 2.96 -21.63 13.01
CA HIS A 485 4.11 -22.15 12.28
C HIS A 485 5.02 -22.98 13.18
N LYS A 486 6.16 -23.44 12.68
CA LYS A 486 7.03 -24.37 13.39
C LYS A 486 7.51 -23.86 14.77
N GLU A 487 7.71 -22.55 14.91
CA GLU A 487 8.17 -21.95 16.18
C GLU A 487 6.99 -21.51 17.05
N ASN A 488 5.93 -20.97 16.48
CA ASN A 488 4.67 -20.61 17.17
C ASN A 488 3.66 -21.72 16.98
N GLN A 489 3.69 -22.72 17.87
CA GLN A 489 2.85 -23.91 17.77
C GLN A 489 1.49 -23.73 18.47
N VAL A 490 0.53 -24.56 18.09
CA VAL A 490 -0.77 -24.64 18.73
C VAL A 490 -0.66 -24.94 20.23
N PRO A 491 -1.60 -24.49 21.08
CA PRO A 491 -1.54 -24.65 22.54
C PRO A 491 -1.42 -26.10 23.05
N TYR A 492 -1.82 -27.09 22.26
CA TYR A 492 -1.75 -28.52 22.56
C TYR A 492 -1.33 -29.31 21.33
N ASP A 493 -0.49 -30.34 21.54
CA ASP A 493 0.05 -31.15 20.46
C ASP A 493 -1.04 -31.80 19.60
N LEU A 494 -0.95 -31.58 18.30
CA LEU A 494 -1.80 -32.21 17.30
C LEU A 494 -1.03 -33.37 16.62
N PRO A 495 -1.70 -34.45 16.19
CA PRO A 495 -3.17 -34.68 16.20
C PRO A 495 -3.71 -35.28 17.51
N ALA A 496 -2.90 -35.46 18.55
CA ALA A 496 -3.32 -36.14 19.78
C ALA A 496 -4.50 -35.46 20.49
N ASN A 497 -4.56 -34.13 20.43
CA ASN A 497 -5.58 -33.31 21.10
C ASN A 497 -6.56 -32.65 20.09
N LYS A 498 -6.85 -33.31 18.97
CA LYS A 498 -7.73 -32.78 17.91
C LYS A 498 -9.18 -32.51 18.29
N THR A 499 -9.62 -33.05 19.44
CA THR A 499 -10.97 -32.88 20.02
C THR A 499 -11.05 -31.67 20.95
N ARG A 500 -9.94 -30.95 21.17
CA ARG A 500 -9.89 -29.78 22.05
C ARG A 500 -10.11 -28.49 21.27
N THR A 501 -11.03 -27.69 21.79
CA THR A 501 -11.17 -26.27 21.43
C THR A 501 -10.59 -25.42 22.55
N VAL A 502 -9.70 -24.49 22.25
CA VAL A 502 -8.92 -23.76 23.26
C VAL A 502 -8.88 -22.26 22.94
N PHE A 503 -9.14 -21.46 23.96
CA PHE A 503 -8.80 -20.06 23.99
C PHE A 503 -7.81 -19.85 25.14
N LYS A 504 -6.54 -19.59 24.81
CA LYS A 504 -5.45 -19.48 25.78
C LYS A 504 -4.68 -18.18 25.57
N THR A 505 -4.49 -17.41 26.63
CA THR A 505 -3.71 -16.19 26.66
C THR A 505 -2.38 -16.42 27.35
N LEU A 506 -1.47 -15.46 27.29
CA LEU A 506 -0.16 -15.50 27.95
C LEU A 506 0.02 -14.22 28.76
N SER A 507 0.50 -14.35 29.99
CA SER A 507 0.83 -13.19 30.82
C SER A 507 1.98 -12.38 30.21
N THR A 508 1.90 -11.07 30.30
CA THR A 508 2.90 -10.12 29.79
C THR A 508 3.23 -9.05 30.84
N PRO A 509 4.48 -8.55 30.94
CA PRO A 509 5.67 -8.99 30.19
C PRO A 509 6.31 -10.25 30.80
N GLY A 510 6.86 -11.12 29.95
CA GLY A 510 7.75 -12.22 30.30
C GLY A 510 7.23 -13.23 31.32
N GLY A 511 5.95 -13.19 31.65
CA GLY A 511 5.34 -14.02 32.67
C GLY A 511 5.05 -15.44 32.15
N GLY A 512 5.49 -16.49 32.84
CA GLY A 512 5.16 -17.88 32.52
C GLY A 512 3.69 -18.28 32.81
N GLY A 513 2.80 -17.31 33.13
CA GLY A 513 1.39 -17.53 33.44
C GLY A 513 0.47 -17.44 32.24
N TYR A 514 -0.77 -17.92 32.38
CA TYR A 514 -1.76 -17.90 31.30
C TYR A 514 -3.19 -17.93 31.86
N ASN A 515 -4.15 -17.45 31.08
CA ASN A 515 -5.58 -17.74 31.30
C ASN A 515 -6.06 -18.68 30.19
N GLU A 516 -6.99 -19.57 30.48
CA GLU A 516 -7.45 -20.59 29.53
C GLU A 516 -8.94 -20.92 29.69
N LEU A 517 -9.64 -20.95 28.57
CA LEU A 517 -10.91 -21.65 28.40
C LEU A 517 -10.67 -22.80 27.43
N ARG A 518 -10.84 -24.03 27.89
CA ARG A 518 -10.67 -25.25 27.08
C ARG A 518 -11.92 -26.11 27.12
N ILE A 519 -12.32 -26.61 25.97
CA ILE A 519 -13.43 -27.57 25.81
C ILE A 519 -12.84 -28.83 25.20
N GLU A 520 -13.01 -29.97 25.90
CA GLU A 520 -12.65 -31.29 25.40
C GLU A 520 -13.93 -32.05 25.03
N ASP A 521 -14.04 -32.44 23.75
CA ASP A 521 -15.22 -33.13 23.18
C ASP A 521 -14.99 -34.66 22.98
N LYS A 522 -13.91 -35.21 23.51
CA LYS A 522 -13.63 -36.63 23.39
C LYS A 522 -14.63 -37.44 24.19
N LYS A 523 -15.39 -38.31 23.51
CA LYS A 523 -16.45 -39.13 24.11
C LYS A 523 -15.98 -39.88 25.37
N GLY A 524 -16.64 -39.65 26.50
CA GLY A 524 -16.33 -40.20 27.80
C GLY A 524 -15.21 -39.49 28.56
N GLN A 525 -14.69 -38.40 28.01
CA GLN A 525 -13.68 -37.51 28.60
C GLN A 525 -14.04 -36.03 28.43
N GLU A 526 -15.30 -35.75 28.16
CA GLU A 526 -15.81 -34.41 27.94
C GLU A 526 -15.52 -33.51 29.14
N GLN A 527 -15.01 -32.32 28.92
CA GLN A 527 -14.62 -31.39 29.98
C GLN A 527 -14.68 -29.94 29.50
N ILE A 528 -15.21 -29.05 30.33
CA ILE A 528 -14.95 -27.62 30.25
C ILE A 528 -13.98 -27.27 31.38
N PHE A 529 -12.84 -26.72 31.03
CA PHE A 529 -11.78 -26.31 31.94
C PHE A 529 -11.58 -24.80 31.84
N ILE A 530 -11.61 -24.13 32.99
CA ILE A 530 -11.34 -22.70 33.11
C ILE A 530 -10.17 -22.53 34.06
N HIS A 531 -9.19 -21.75 33.64
CA HIS A 531 -8.02 -21.42 34.45
C HIS A 531 -7.80 -19.90 34.41
N ALA A 532 -7.80 -19.29 35.58
CA ALA A 532 -7.38 -17.92 35.83
C ALA A 532 -6.02 -17.94 36.51
N GLN A 533 -5.04 -17.23 35.91
CA GLN A 533 -3.68 -17.16 36.47
C GLN A 533 -3.64 -16.50 37.86
N LYS A 534 -4.50 -15.54 38.09
CA LYS A 534 -4.53 -14.80 39.33
C LYS A 534 -5.93 -14.71 39.92
N ASP A 535 -6.78 -13.88 39.40
CA ASP A 535 -8.06 -13.55 39.95
C ASP A 535 -9.18 -14.02 38.99
N TRP A 536 -10.30 -14.48 39.57
CA TRP A 536 -11.55 -14.82 38.89
C TRP A 536 -12.68 -14.02 39.51
N ASP A 537 -13.26 -13.09 38.78
CA ASP A 537 -14.41 -12.27 39.17
C ASP A 537 -15.62 -12.69 38.34
N GLU A 538 -16.75 -12.98 39.02
CA GLU A 538 -18.02 -13.32 38.41
C GLU A 538 -19.10 -12.37 38.92
N ASN A 539 -19.72 -11.59 38.03
CA ASN A 539 -20.82 -10.67 38.36
C ASN A 539 -22.07 -11.08 37.60
N ILE A 540 -23.14 -11.34 38.34
CA ILE A 540 -24.43 -11.80 37.80
C ILE A 540 -25.50 -10.84 38.27
N GLU A 541 -26.11 -10.11 37.34
CA GLU A 541 -27.08 -9.06 37.64
C GLU A 541 -28.46 -9.58 38.13
N ASN A 542 -28.78 -10.85 37.88
CA ASN A 542 -30.05 -11.41 38.27
C ASN A 542 -29.85 -12.78 38.95
N ASP A 543 -30.06 -13.89 38.28
CA ASP A 543 -30.09 -15.22 38.88
C ASP A 543 -28.89 -16.08 38.45
N GLN A 544 -28.31 -16.82 39.39
CA GLN A 544 -27.37 -17.90 39.11
C GLN A 544 -27.98 -19.25 39.45
N THR A 545 -27.99 -20.18 38.51
CA THR A 545 -28.43 -21.55 38.75
C THR A 545 -27.27 -22.52 38.48
N ILE A 546 -26.91 -23.33 39.50
CA ILE A 546 -25.89 -24.37 39.38
C ILE A 546 -26.55 -25.72 39.60
N ARG A 547 -26.44 -26.64 38.61
CA ARG A 547 -26.89 -28.03 38.74
C ARG A 547 -25.71 -28.95 38.46
N VAL A 548 -25.36 -29.76 39.47
CA VAL A 548 -24.29 -30.75 39.40
C VAL A 548 -24.89 -32.14 39.43
N GLY A 549 -24.64 -32.97 38.42
CA GLY A 549 -25.22 -34.30 38.28
C GLY A 549 -24.57 -35.37 39.18
N HIS A 550 -23.36 -35.14 39.63
CA HIS A 550 -22.64 -36.10 40.49
C HIS A 550 -22.03 -35.41 41.71
N GLU A 551 -20.78 -34.98 41.68
CA GLU A 551 -20.10 -34.41 42.84
C GLU A 551 -19.66 -32.97 42.60
N ARG A 552 -19.65 -32.14 43.65
CA ARG A 552 -19.05 -30.81 43.66
C ARG A 552 -17.98 -30.74 44.74
N HIS A 553 -16.79 -30.31 44.36
CA HIS A 553 -15.67 -30.08 45.24
C HIS A 553 -15.28 -28.60 45.24
N ASP A 554 -15.30 -27.98 46.40
CA ASP A 554 -14.85 -26.60 46.59
C ASP A 554 -13.64 -26.61 47.54
N THR A 555 -12.50 -26.08 47.15
CA THR A 555 -11.32 -25.94 47.99
C THR A 555 -10.90 -24.46 48.00
N VAL A 556 -10.82 -23.89 49.19
CA VAL A 556 -10.36 -22.51 49.42
C VAL A 556 -9.18 -22.58 50.40
N GLU A 557 -8.00 -22.20 49.94
CA GLU A 557 -6.76 -22.30 50.74
C GLU A 557 -6.63 -21.22 51.81
N ALA A 558 -7.38 -20.11 51.69
CA ALA A 558 -7.38 -19.03 52.67
C ALA A 558 -8.79 -18.81 53.24
N ASN A 559 -9.34 -17.62 53.15
CA ASN A 559 -10.64 -17.27 53.72
C ASN A 559 -11.74 -17.39 52.66
N SER A 560 -12.92 -17.86 53.10
CA SER A 560 -14.14 -17.83 52.30
C SER A 560 -15.15 -16.91 53.01
N TYR A 561 -15.74 -15.98 52.23
CA TYR A 561 -16.77 -15.07 52.73
C TYR A 561 -18.05 -15.31 51.94
N SER A 562 -19.18 -15.42 52.67
CA SER A 562 -20.52 -15.53 52.05
C SER A 562 -21.44 -14.54 52.74
N GLU A 563 -22.16 -13.73 51.99
CA GLU A 563 -23.17 -12.80 52.48
C GLU A 563 -24.50 -13.06 51.76
N PHE A 564 -25.53 -13.49 52.53
CA PHE A 564 -26.89 -13.65 52.03
C PHE A 564 -27.73 -12.51 52.62
N ARG A 565 -28.26 -11.64 51.79
CA ARG A 565 -29.06 -10.46 52.21
C ARG A 565 -30.53 -10.80 52.42
N ALA A 566 -30.95 -12.02 52.07
CA ALA A 566 -32.26 -12.57 52.30
C ALA A 566 -32.13 -13.97 52.95
N GLU A 567 -32.84 -14.98 52.50
CA GLU A 567 -32.88 -16.30 53.12
C GLU A 567 -31.86 -17.25 52.46
N GLU A 568 -31.19 -18.04 53.29
CA GLU A 568 -30.43 -19.21 52.85
C GLU A 568 -31.23 -20.50 53.16
N HIS A 569 -31.49 -21.31 52.15
CA HIS A 569 -32.11 -22.61 52.29
C HIS A 569 -31.12 -23.72 51.96
N LEU A 570 -30.83 -24.58 52.94
CA LEU A 570 -29.97 -25.75 52.74
C LEU A 570 -30.76 -27.03 53.04
N THR A 571 -30.89 -27.91 52.05
CA THR A 571 -31.50 -29.24 52.22
C THR A 571 -30.47 -30.33 51.93
N VAL A 572 -30.23 -31.23 52.87
CA VAL A 572 -29.29 -32.34 52.70
C VAL A 572 -30.09 -33.66 52.95
N PHE A 573 -30.17 -34.52 51.92
CA PHE A 573 -30.92 -35.76 51.99
C PHE A 573 -30.17 -36.91 52.68
N ALA A 574 -28.85 -36.78 52.84
CA ALA A 574 -28.02 -37.77 53.55
C ALA A 574 -27.29 -37.12 54.73
N ASP A 575 -26.07 -37.52 55.01
CA ASP A 575 -25.30 -36.96 56.12
C ASP A 575 -24.72 -35.59 55.77
N ARG A 576 -24.83 -34.63 56.67
CA ARG A 576 -24.03 -33.42 56.70
C ARG A 576 -22.90 -33.56 57.72
N LYS A 577 -21.67 -33.50 57.29
CA LYS A 577 -20.49 -33.53 58.15
C LYS A 577 -19.80 -32.15 58.09
N ALA A 578 -19.51 -31.59 59.26
CA ALA A 578 -18.74 -30.35 59.40
C ALA A 578 -17.64 -30.57 60.42
N GLU A 579 -16.40 -30.20 60.07
CA GLU A 579 -15.27 -30.24 60.99
C GLU A 579 -14.66 -28.82 61.00
N VAL A 580 -14.68 -28.16 62.16
CA VAL A 580 -14.09 -26.87 62.40
C VAL A 580 -12.96 -27.03 63.40
N LYS A 581 -11.71 -26.80 63.03
CA LYS A 581 -10.56 -27.14 63.88
C LYS A 581 -10.34 -26.16 65.02
N PRO A 582 -10.34 -24.81 64.80
CA PRO A 582 -10.21 -23.90 65.93
C PRO A 582 -11.57 -23.62 66.59
N ASP A 583 -12.38 -22.76 66.07
CA ASP A 583 -13.60 -22.25 66.75
C ASP A 583 -14.75 -22.11 65.70
N ASP A 584 -15.98 -22.43 66.19
CA ASP A 584 -17.23 -22.18 65.46
C ASP A 584 -18.06 -21.16 66.22
N HIS A 585 -18.34 -20.02 65.65
CA HIS A 585 -19.09 -18.92 66.22
C HIS A 585 -20.44 -18.78 65.53
N LEU A 586 -21.51 -19.01 66.20
CA LEU A 586 -22.88 -18.82 65.73
C LEU A 586 -23.55 -17.69 66.50
N THR A 587 -23.92 -16.59 65.82
CA THR A 587 -24.69 -15.48 66.39
C THR A 587 -26.02 -15.37 65.68
N LEU A 588 -27.10 -15.42 66.41
CA LEU A 588 -28.47 -15.31 65.88
C LEU A 588 -29.19 -14.14 66.56
N GLY A 589 -29.77 -13.26 65.73
CA GLY A 589 -30.49 -12.08 66.22
C GLY A 589 -31.80 -12.34 66.89
N GLN A 590 -32.43 -13.47 66.57
CA GLN A 590 -33.75 -13.84 67.12
C GLN A 590 -33.79 -15.30 67.67
N SER A 591 -34.12 -16.30 66.91
CA SER A 591 -34.39 -17.63 67.41
C SER A 591 -33.60 -18.71 66.69
N GLN A 592 -33.20 -19.74 67.43
CA GLN A 592 -32.68 -20.98 66.85
C GLN A 592 -33.68 -22.09 67.14
N HIS A 593 -34.10 -22.80 66.12
CA HIS A 593 -34.95 -23.99 66.27
C HIS A 593 -34.19 -25.25 65.81
N ILE A 594 -33.97 -26.18 66.74
CA ILE A 594 -33.34 -27.48 66.46
C ILE A 594 -34.33 -28.58 66.68
N LYS A 595 -34.64 -29.38 65.66
CA LYS A 595 -35.49 -30.57 65.78
C LYS A 595 -34.67 -31.77 65.33
N VAL A 596 -34.49 -32.73 66.29
CA VAL A 596 -33.73 -33.98 66.05
C VAL A 596 -34.65 -35.16 66.25
N GLY A 597 -34.70 -36.09 65.28
CA GLY A 597 -35.62 -37.22 65.32
C GLY A 597 -35.24 -38.30 66.31
N ILE A 598 -33.95 -38.51 66.51
CA ILE A 598 -33.50 -39.64 67.40
C ILE A 598 -32.64 -39.13 68.54
N ALA A 599 -31.49 -38.57 68.32
CA ALA A 599 -30.57 -38.18 69.38
C ALA A 599 -29.75 -36.92 69.01
N GLN A 600 -29.59 -36.01 69.95
CA GLN A 600 -28.63 -34.96 69.95
C GLN A 600 -27.55 -35.25 70.98
N LEU A 601 -26.30 -35.44 70.53
CA LEU A 601 -25.17 -35.75 71.39
C LEU A 601 -24.21 -34.56 71.40
N THR A 602 -23.99 -34.01 72.63
CA THR A 602 -23.03 -32.89 72.79
C THR A 602 -21.94 -33.36 73.77
N LYS A 603 -20.68 -33.32 73.32
CA LYS A 603 -19.53 -33.68 74.16
C LYS A 603 -18.53 -32.49 74.12
N VAL A 604 -18.25 -31.95 75.28
CA VAL A 604 -17.35 -30.80 75.43
C VAL A 604 -16.22 -31.19 76.40
N GLY A 605 -14.99 -30.81 76.07
CA GLY A 605 -13.80 -31.15 76.85
C GLY A 605 -13.70 -30.48 78.19
N GLN A 606 -14.18 -29.25 78.32
CA GLN A 606 -14.05 -28.48 79.57
C GLN A 606 -15.40 -27.96 80.08
N GLU A 607 -16.08 -27.05 79.40
CA GLU A 607 -17.22 -26.33 79.94
C GLU A 607 -18.37 -26.17 78.93
N ILE A 608 -19.62 -26.32 79.47
CA ILE A 608 -20.83 -25.89 78.75
C ILE A 608 -21.53 -24.83 79.61
N HIS A 609 -21.74 -23.66 79.02
CA HIS A 609 -22.50 -22.58 79.67
C HIS A 609 -23.86 -22.44 78.98
N LEU A 610 -24.96 -22.74 79.76
CA LEU A 610 -26.32 -22.51 79.31
C LEU A 610 -26.90 -21.38 80.14
N LYS A 611 -27.16 -20.20 79.52
CA LYS A 611 -27.69 -19.02 80.23
C LYS A 611 -28.92 -18.50 79.50
N ALA A 612 -30.05 -18.46 80.19
CA ALA A 612 -31.28 -17.83 79.73
C ALA A 612 -31.61 -16.59 80.54
N GLY A 613 -32.03 -15.48 79.94
CA GLY A 613 -32.39 -14.24 80.63
C GLY A 613 -33.68 -14.36 81.45
N GLN A 614 -34.61 -15.17 81.01
CA GLN A 614 -35.90 -15.34 81.68
C GLN A 614 -36.24 -16.79 82.04
N LYS A 615 -36.13 -17.76 81.13
CA LYS A 615 -36.59 -19.10 81.39
C LYS A 615 -35.72 -20.12 80.68
N LEU A 616 -35.30 -21.17 81.44
CA LEU A 616 -34.71 -22.39 80.90
C LEU A 616 -35.61 -23.54 81.23
N VAL A 617 -36.09 -24.35 80.28
CA VAL A 617 -36.87 -25.56 80.45
C VAL A 617 -36.08 -26.72 79.93
N ILE A 618 -35.89 -27.75 80.73
CA ILE A 618 -35.35 -29.04 80.31
C ILE A 618 -36.39 -30.07 80.64
N GLU A 619 -36.93 -30.76 79.65
CA GLU A 619 -37.97 -31.71 79.78
C GLU A 619 -37.55 -33.03 79.15
N ALA A 620 -37.77 -34.14 79.88
CA ALA A 620 -37.54 -35.50 79.38
C ALA A 620 -38.78 -36.36 79.65
N GLY A 621 -39.23 -37.13 78.64
CA GLY A 621 -40.41 -37.97 78.77
C GLY A 621 -40.25 -39.12 79.73
N MET A 622 -39.03 -39.58 79.95
CA MET A 622 -38.79 -40.72 80.86
C MET A 622 -37.74 -40.43 81.94
N GLU A 623 -36.59 -39.92 81.58
CA GLU A 623 -35.50 -39.68 82.53
C GLU A 623 -34.70 -38.44 82.22
N LEU A 624 -34.42 -37.59 83.18
CA LEU A 624 -33.46 -36.53 83.18
C LEU A 624 -32.40 -36.78 84.24
N THR A 625 -31.16 -36.97 83.88
CA THR A 625 -30.02 -37.11 84.80
C THR A 625 -29.01 -35.97 84.65
N LEU A 626 -28.69 -35.29 85.75
CA LEU A 626 -27.59 -34.33 85.85
C LEU A 626 -26.53 -34.94 86.78
N GLN A 627 -25.33 -35.18 86.24
CA GLN A 627 -24.28 -35.87 87.00
C GLN A 627 -22.97 -35.10 86.98
N ALA A 628 -22.30 -35.05 88.13
CA ALA A 628 -20.97 -34.44 88.27
C ALA A 628 -20.16 -35.18 89.37
N ALA A 629 -18.93 -35.61 89.06
CA ALA A 629 -17.97 -36.22 90.01
C ALA A 629 -18.54 -37.19 91.00
N GLY A 630 -19.41 -38.07 90.57
CA GLY A 630 -20.06 -39.13 91.43
C GLY A 630 -21.33 -38.67 92.12
N SER A 631 -21.73 -37.43 92.04
CA SER A 631 -23.03 -36.91 92.47
C SER A 631 -23.94 -36.71 91.28
N PHE A 632 -25.28 -37.04 91.50
CA PHE A 632 -26.27 -36.86 90.42
C PHE A 632 -27.62 -36.40 90.96
N ILE A 633 -28.37 -35.72 90.11
CA ILE A 633 -29.81 -35.50 90.28
C ILE A 633 -30.47 -36.19 89.10
N LYS A 634 -31.37 -37.12 89.45
CA LYS A 634 -32.17 -37.91 88.48
C LYS A 634 -33.64 -37.62 88.68
N LEU A 635 -34.34 -37.31 87.64
CA LEU A 635 -35.79 -37.19 87.61
C LEU A 635 -36.32 -38.33 86.71
N ASP A 636 -37.14 -39.20 87.25
CA ASP A 636 -37.81 -40.30 86.55
C ASP A 636 -39.24 -40.53 87.06
N PRO A 637 -40.02 -41.41 86.48
CA PRO A 637 -41.40 -41.67 86.94
C PRO A 637 -41.54 -42.10 88.42
N SER A 638 -40.47 -42.52 89.06
CA SER A 638 -40.49 -42.88 90.51
C SER A 638 -40.25 -41.66 91.40
N GLY A 639 -39.87 -40.51 90.90
CA GLY A 639 -39.63 -39.31 91.68
C GLY A 639 -38.29 -38.64 91.41
N ILE A 640 -37.82 -37.83 92.37
CA ILE A 640 -36.52 -37.13 92.29
C ILE A 640 -35.54 -37.88 93.20
N THR A 641 -34.45 -38.35 92.57
CA THR A 641 -33.36 -38.98 93.33
C THR A 641 -32.18 -38.03 93.36
N VAL A 642 -31.67 -37.68 94.50
CA VAL A 642 -30.45 -36.89 94.72
C VAL A 642 -29.45 -37.78 95.44
N SER A 643 -28.30 -38.01 94.88
CA SER A 643 -27.24 -38.81 95.45
C SER A 643 -25.88 -38.12 95.39
N GLY A 644 -25.11 -38.17 96.43
CA GLY A 644 -23.76 -37.60 96.55
C GLY A 644 -23.17 -37.74 97.94
N PRO A 645 -21.87 -37.54 98.15
CA PRO A 645 -21.19 -37.68 99.44
C PRO A 645 -21.75 -36.76 100.55
N LEU A 646 -22.36 -35.67 100.19
CA LEU A 646 -23.04 -34.72 101.05
C LEU A 646 -24.20 -34.05 100.32
N ALA A 647 -25.45 -34.47 100.51
CA ALA A 647 -26.61 -33.75 99.98
C ALA A 647 -26.99 -32.62 100.95
N LYS A 648 -26.76 -31.36 100.64
CA LYS A 648 -27.37 -30.22 101.36
C LYS A 648 -28.63 -29.83 100.57
N LEU A 649 -29.74 -30.14 101.13
CA LEU A 649 -31.06 -29.68 100.66
C LEU A 649 -31.33 -28.28 101.19
#